data_326f2014b94eab088d17ac64c1276248
#
_entry.id   326f2014b94eab088d17ac64c1276248
#
_cell.length_a   1.000
_cell.length_b   1.000
_cell.length_c   1.000
_cell.angle_alpha   90.00
_cell.angle_beta   90.00
_cell.angle_gamma   90.00
#
_symmetry.space_group_name_H-M   'P 1'
#
loop_
_entity.id
_entity.type
_entity.pdbx_description
1 polymer ?
#
loop_
_entity_poly.entity_id
_entity_poly.type
_entity_poly.pdbx_seq_one_letter_code
_entity_poly.pdbx_strand_id
1 'polypeptide(L)'
;MLLTKIHVKNYRLLVDSWMDIDSSMTLIVGRNNTAKTSCMDIIEKVLKGSSLSYDDYPLSKRQSLFDLITSFMCKSISFDELNHKLEVTSLEFTVDYSLDNQDANLGALSPFIIDVDIDTTSALIRAEYSLKIDEKVLFEVFEEACYIDGNFTPNFEKIRNICKANFAKIFGLKIYAINPKNDKDMQAKTQNELVTLFPFFSIPAERILGEDGMQNNNSLGKLITSYFSVDVDELSSEVATEIKTLREVVDIANKTVQKRSDELLSSVVNKAVGFGYPNAEELQLGVSTELKIDEQIMGNTKLTYMSDMIGEALPSSHNGLGYKNLIKIEFLLADYSQKIKQGDNACIPLLFIEEPESHMHPQMQRAFAEYLEKFLQAITDVHIQTFITSHSAHITNTVDFSKIRYAKRTNNGVVYKNLQTFAKENPDNVSFIKKYLTLSRCDLFFADKIIFVEGASERLLLPDIIEKSDKEGLFNSQKHKLPAQYYALIEIGGAYAYKFIPFVNFLGVPCLILTDIDSMIDGRTRALVSEGKTTSNSTIKWWIRTLKNISEDDTIALSDVIALKDEEKTIDTCHIEFQTEEQGLCGRSLEEALINVNRSHYGLSATPSEEDLKFNEKSKTDFALNLIYDNPNYAVPMYIKNGLVWLNDQKVLV
;
A
#
# COMPACT_ATOMS: atom_id res chain seq x y z
N MET A 1 -4.43 16.31 -18.94
CA MET A 1 -5.38 16.04 -17.81
C MET A 1 -4.74 15.06 -16.87
N LEU A 2 -4.82 15.30 -15.54
CA LEU A 2 -4.25 14.42 -14.51
C LEU A 2 -5.19 14.34 -13.31
N LEU A 3 -5.38 13.15 -12.78
CA LEU A 3 -5.95 12.96 -11.44
C LEU A 3 -4.88 13.35 -10.40
N THR A 4 -5.14 14.39 -9.62
CA THR A 4 -4.15 14.96 -8.69
C THR A 4 -4.41 14.61 -7.24
N LYS A 5 -5.69 14.43 -6.86
CA LYS A 5 -6.10 14.11 -5.49
C LYS A 5 -7.31 13.21 -5.45
N ILE A 6 -7.35 12.38 -4.42
CA ILE A 6 -8.51 11.58 -4.05
C ILE A 6 -8.86 11.87 -2.60
N HIS A 7 -10.16 12.02 -2.31
CA HIS A 7 -10.69 12.17 -0.97
C HIS A 7 -11.73 11.08 -0.70
N VAL A 8 -11.48 10.25 0.28
CA VAL A 8 -12.39 9.16 0.68
C VAL A 8 -12.99 9.49 2.04
N LYS A 9 -14.32 9.44 2.14
CA LYS A 9 -15.06 9.56 3.40
C LYS A 9 -15.85 8.31 3.70
N ASN A 10 -15.85 7.91 4.94
CA ASN A 10 -16.71 6.87 5.50
C ASN A 10 -16.68 5.52 4.77
N TYR A 11 -15.48 5.04 4.44
CA TYR A 11 -15.26 3.72 3.86
C TYR A 11 -14.28 2.89 4.70
N ARG A 12 -14.77 1.85 5.39
CA ARG A 12 -13.97 0.99 6.29
C ARG A 12 -13.12 1.81 7.28
N LEU A 13 -11.80 1.79 7.16
CA LEU A 13 -10.87 2.60 7.97
C LEU A 13 -10.62 4.00 7.39
N LEU A 14 -11.10 4.28 6.19
CA LEU A 14 -10.98 5.58 5.53
C LEU A 14 -12.17 6.46 5.97
N VAL A 15 -12.05 7.07 7.14
CA VAL A 15 -13.13 7.90 7.71
C VAL A 15 -13.14 9.30 7.08
N ASP A 16 -11.95 9.89 6.95
CA ASP A 16 -11.70 11.16 6.26
C ASP A 16 -10.25 11.15 5.78
N SER A 17 -10.03 10.67 4.55
CA SER A 17 -8.71 10.33 4.06
C SER A 17 -8.43 11.00 2.72
N TRP A 18 -7.43 11.88 2.71
CA TRP A 18 -6.92 12.55 1.51
C TRP A 18 -5.67 11.83 1.01
N MET A 19 -5.54 11.71 -0.31
CA MET A 19 -4.33 11.19 -0.94
C MET A 19 -3.98 12.00 -2.19
N ASP A 20 -2.76 12.56 -2.20
CA ASP A 20 -2.20 13.17 -3.41
C ASP A 20 -1.74 12.08 -4.38
N ILE A 21 -2.06 12.22 -5.64
CA ILE A 21 -1.73 11.26 -6.69
C ILE A 21 -0.54 11.79 -7.49
N ASP A 22 0.40 10.91 -7.78
CA ASP A 22 1.53 11.22 -8.66
C ASP A 22 1.09 11.18 -10.13
N SER A 23 1.75 11.99 -10.96
CA SER A 23 1.43 12.06 -12.39
C SER A 23 1.61 10.73 -13.11
N SER A 24 2.54 9.88 -12.70
CA SER A 24 2.84 8.61 -13.36
C SER A 24 2.52 7.40 -12.50
N MET A 25 3.06 7.34 -11.27
CA MET A 25 2.95 6.19 -10.38
C MET A 25 2.81 6.62 -8.93
N THR A 26 1.81 6.12 -8.26
CA THR A 26 1.59 6.29 -6.81
C THR A 26 1.81 4.97 -6.11
N LEU A 27 2.89 4.86 -5.33
CA LEU A 27 3.18 3.68 -4.52
C LEU A 27 2.64 3.88 -3.09
N ILE A 28 1.67 3.07 -2.70
CA ILE A 28 1.06 3.11 -1.38
C ILE A 28 1.72 2.06 -0.50
N VAL A 29 2.45 2.52 0.51
CA VAL A 29 3.17 1.66 1.46
C VAL A 29 2.64 1.88 2.88
N GLY A 30 2.87 0.93 3.75
CA GLY A 30 2.49 1.03 5.15
C GLY A 30 2.28 -0.35 5.76
N ARG A 31 2.04 -0.38 7.06
CA ARG A 31 1.82 -1.59 7.84
C ARG A 31 0.59 -2.37 7.34
N ASN A 32 0.48 -3.62 7.79
CA ASN A 32 -0.74 -4.39 7.57
C ASN A 32 -1.94 -3.67 8.20
N ASN A 33 -3.11 -3.83 7.60
CA ASN A 33 -4.36 -3.23 8.07
C ASN A 33 -4.37 -1.68 8.13
N THR A 34 -3.61 -1.01 7.23
CA THR A 34 -3.64 0.45 7.06
C THR A 34 -4.46 0.89 5.83
N ALA A 35 -5.44 0.11 5.44
CA ALA A 35 -6.39 0.41 4.36
C ALA A 35 -5.78 0.67 2.97
N LYS A 36 -4.57 0.14 2.67
CA LYS A 36 -3.96 0.28 1.34
C LYS A 36 -4.86 -0.29 0.24
N THR A 37 -5.27 -1.56 0.38
CA THR A 37 -6.22 -2.23 -0.52
C THR A 37 -7.61 -1.58 -0.48
N SER A 38 -8.06 -1.10 0.69
CA SER A 38 -9.39 -0.45 0.79
C SER A 38 -9.49 0.82 -0.03
N CYS A 39 -8.39 1.57 -0.20
CA CYS A 39 -8.39 2.76 -1.05
C CYS A 39 -8.60 2.39 -2.52
N MET A 40 -7.95 1.34 -3.00
CA MET A 40 -8.14 0.85 -4.38
C MET A 40 -9.52 0.23 -4.56
N ASP A 41 -9.99 -0.54 -3.57
CA ASP A 41 -11.30 -1.21 -3.60
C ASP A 41 -12.46 -0.20 -3.72
N ILE A 42 -12.46 0.91 -2.97
CA ILE A 42 -13.53 1.93 -3.12
C ILE A 42 -13.49 2.60 -4.49
N ILE A 43 -12.30 2.90 -5.05
CA ILE A 43 -12.18 3.47 -6.39
C ILE A 43 -12.75 2.49 -7.42
N GLU A 44 -12.36 1.22 -7.33
CA GLU A 44 -12.83 0.17 -8.23
C GLU A 44 -14.36 -0.04 -8.11
N LYS A 45 -14.92 -0.04 -6.89
CA LYS A 45 -16.38 -0.14 -6.67
C LYS A 45 -17.13 1.01 -7.30
N VAL A 46 -16.65 2.23 -7.13
CA VAL A 46 -17.24 3.43 -7.75
C VAL A 46 -17.16 3.34 -9.27
N LEU A 47 -16.01 2.98 -9.84
CA LEU A 47 -15.83 2.87 -11.29
C LEU A 47 -16.63 1.71 -11.89
N LYS A 48 -16.88 0.62 -11.16
CA LYS A 48 -17.75 -0.48 -11.58
C LYS A 48 -19.24 -0.23 -11.34
N GLY A 49 -19.61 0.82 -10.65
CA GLY A 49 -20.99 1.05 -10.19
C GLY A 49 -21.50 0.00 -9.19
N SER A 50 -20.58 -0.63 -8.47
CA SER A 50 -20.91 -1.67 -7.51
C SER A 50 -21.57 -1.10 -6.25
N SER A 51 -22.48 -1.85 -5.63
CA SER A 51 -23.11 -1.47 -4.36
C SER A 51 -22.15 -1.69 -3.17
N LEU A 52 -22.34 -0.93 -2.10
CA LEU A 52 -21.66 -1.16 -0.83
C LEU A 52 -22.37 -2.21 0.00
N SER A 53 -21.60 -2.91 0.83
CA SER A 53 -22.10 -3.74 1.93
C SER A 53 -22.10 -2.95 3.24
N TYR A 54 -22.87 -3.43 4.23
CA TYR A 54 -22.83 -2.85 5.58
C TYR A 54 -21.42 -2.92 6.21
N ASP A 55 -20.62 -3.94 5.84
CA ASP A 55 -19.28 -4.12 6.37
C ASP A 55 -18.27 -3.11 5.78
N ASP A 56 -18.59 -2.49 4.67
CA ASP A 56 -17.81 -1.39 4.09
C ASP A 56 -18.02 -0.05 4.85
N TYR A 57 -19.10 0.08 5.64
CA TYR A 57 -19.36 1.28 6.43
C TYR A 57 -18.53 1.28 7.73
N PRO A 58 -17.89 2.42 8.12
CA PRO A 58 -16.96 2.48 9.24
C PRO A 58 -17.59 2.04 10.56
N LEU A 59 -16.88 1.19 11.31
CA LEU A 59 -17.36 0.71 12.62
C LEU A 59 -17.63 1.87 13.59
N SER A 60 -16.78 2.92 13.57
CA SER A 60 -16.91 4.11 14.42
C SER A 60 -18.17 4.95 14.13
N LYS A 61 -18.76 4.81 12.95
CA LYS A 61 -19.94 5.58 12.51
C LYS A 61 -21.25 4.80 12.59
N ARG A 62 -21.21 3.50 12.90
CA ARG A 62 -22.40 2.64 12.92
C ARG A 62 -23.38 3.03 14.01
N GLN A 63 -22.92 3.47 15.18
CA GLN A 63 -23.80 3.91 16.24
C GLN A 63 -24.56 5.18 15.83
N SER A 64 -23.89 6.16 15.26
CA SER A 64 -24.52 7.39 14.74
C SER A 64 -25.58 7.09 13.67
N LEU A 65 -25.30 6.14 12.77
CA LEU A 65 -26.28 5.66 11.78
C LEU A 65 -27.53 5.08 12.46
N PHE A 66 -27.38 4.25 13.49
CA PHE A 66 -28.52 3.68 14.22
C PHE A 66 -29.31 4.73 14.97
N ASP A 67 -28.65 5.70 15.60
CA ASP A 67 -29.28 6.80 16.32
C ASP A 67 -30.11 7.68 15.36
N LEU A 68 -29.57 7.96 14.16
CA LEU A 68 -30.29 8.69 13.12
C LEU A 68 -31.52 7.93 12.60
N ILE A 69 -31.38 6.63 12.31
CA ILE A 69 -32.52 5.80 11.90
C ILE A 69 -33.58 5.77 12.99
N THR A 70 -33.16 5.58 14.24
CA THR A 70 -34.09 5.55 15.40
C THR A 70 -34.79 6.89 15.56
N SER A 71 -34.10 8.02 15.41
CA SER A 71 -34.65 9.36 15.47
C SER A 71 -35.65 9.65 14.34
N PHE A 72 -35.40 9.13 13.16
CA PHE A 72 -36.38 9.18 12.06
C PHE A 72 -37.60 8.31 12.35
N MET A 73 -37.41 7.08 12.80
CA MET A 73 -38.51 6.16 13.10
C MET A 73 -39.43 6.67 14.22
N CYS A 74 -38.89 7.36 15.23
CA CYS A 74 -39.71 8.01 16.26
C CYS A 74 -40.27 9.38 15.84
N LYS A 75 -40.07 9.79 14.59
CA LYS A 75 -40.53 11.08 14.01
C LYS A 75 -39.97 12.31 14.72
N SER A 76 -38.79 12.19 15.37
CA SER A 76 -38.10 13.34 15.97
C SER A 76 -37.32 14.17 14.94
N ILE A 77 -36.99 13.58 13.78
CA ILE A 77 -36.42 14.26 12.63
C ILE A 77 -37.18 13.92 11.35
N SER A 78 -37.23 14.84 10.40
CA SER A 78 -37.83 14.60 9.08
C SER A 78 -36.91 13.76 8.18
N PHE A 79 -37.47 13.26 7.08
CA PHE A 79 -36.65 12.53 6.07
C PHE A 79 -35.57 13.40 5.45
N ASP A 80 -35.85 14.68 5.20
CA ASP A 80 -34.88 15.65 4.70
C ASP A 80 -33.76 15.91 5.71
N GLU A 81 -34.11 16.05 7.00
CA GLU A 81 -33.11 16.17 8.07
C GLU A 81 -32.26 14.92 8.22
N LEU A 82 -32.85 13.72 8.07
CA LEU A 82 -32.10 12.47 8.05
C LEU A 82 -31.09 12.48 6.91
N ASN A 83 -31.51 12.79 5.68
CA ASN A 83 -30.62 12.87 4.52
C ASN A 83 -29.46 13.85 4.72
N HIS A 84 -29.70 15.00 5.33
CA HIS A 84 -28.66 16.00 5.59
C HIS A 84 -27.68 15.60 6.70
N LYS A 85 -28.16 14.87 7.73
CA LYS A 85 -27.32 14.47 8.86
C LYS A 85 -26.60 13.15 8.62
N LEU A 86 -27.00 12.40 7.60
CA LEU A 86 -26.44 11.09 7.30
C LEU A 86 -25.01 11.24 6.77
N GLU A 87 -24.07 10.62 7.47
CA GLU A 87 -22.67 10.58 7.06
C GLU A 87 -22.45 9.51 5.96
N VAL A 88 -22.67 9.89 4.72
CA VAL A 88 -22.57 8.98 3.57
C VAL A 88 -21.13 8.60 3.23
N THR A 89 -20.95 7.41 2.64
CA THR A 89 -19.67 7.05 2.01
C THR A 89 -19.52 7.83 0.73
N SER A 90 -18.42 8.56 0.56
CA SER A 90 -18.13 9.31 -0.65
C SER A 90 -16.67 9.18 -1.09
N LEU A 91 -16.48 9.33 -2.39
CA LEU A 91 -15.18 9.40 -3.07
C LEU A 91 -15.18 10.63 -3.97
N GLU A 92 -14.20 11.52 -3.77
CA GLU A 92 -14.00 12.69 -4.61
C GLU A 92 -12.71 12.54 -5.41
N PHE A 93 -12.78 12.91 -6.69
CA PHE A 93 -11.65 12.99 -7.61
C PHE A 93 -11.40 14.44 -7.96
N THR A 94 -10.17 14.91 -7.79
CA THR A 94 -9.73 16.23 -8.27
C THR A 94 -8.88 16.02 -9.51
N VAL A 95 -9.36 16.49 -10.65
CA VAL A 95 -8.67 16.41 -11.94
C VAL A 95 -8.12 17.78 -12.29
N ASP A 96 -6.82 17.89 -12.54
CA ASP A 96 -6.17 19.08 -13.07
C ASP A 96 -6.10 19.00 -14.60
N TYR A 97 -6.55 20.07 -15.27
CA TYR A 97 -6.51 20.22 -16.72
C TYR A 97 -5.78 21.52 -17.16
N SER A 98 -5.02 22.12 -16.23
CA SER A 98 -4.08 23.20 -16.54
C SER A 98 -2.96 22.67 -17.41
N LEU A 99 -3.21 22.60 -18.71
CA LEU A 99 -2.21 22.11 -19.65
C LEU A 99 -1.62 23.30 -20.40
N ASP A 100 -0.30 23.27 -20.55
CA ASP A 100 0.50 24.24 -21.31
C ASP A 100 0.14 24.29 -22.82
N ASN A 101 -0.77 23.46 -23.28
CA ASN A 101 -1.18 23.36 -24.67
C ASN A 101 -2.59 23.90 -24.89
N GLN A 102 -2.69 24.96 -25.67
CA GLN A 102 -3.95 25.62 -26.08
C GLN A 102 -4.90 24.73 -26.90
N ASP A 103 -4.47 23.52 -27.33
CA ASP A 103 -5.23 22.54 -28.09
C ASP A 103 -5.66 21.32 -27.28
N ALA A 104 -5.74 21.44 -25.94
CA ALA A 104 -6.10 20.29 -25.10
C ALA A 104 -7.54 19.83 -25.40
N ASN A 105 -7.66 18.66 -26.01
CA ASN A 105 -8.94 17.97 -26.12
C ASN A 105 -9.39 17.54 -24.72
N LEU A 106 -10.42 18.19 -24.17
CA LEU A 106 -10.98 17.86 -22.85
C LEU A 106 -11.89 16.61 -22.91
N GLY A 107 -12.27 16.16 -24.08
CA GLY A 107 -12.97 14.91 -24.36
C GLY A 107 -13.90 14.44 -23.25
N ALA A 108 -13.56 13.34 -22.62
CA ALA A 108 -14.33 12.72 -21.55
C ALA A 108 -14.44 13.56 -20.25
N LEU A 109 -13.59 14.56 -20.06
CA LEU A 109 -13.67 15.45 -18.89
C LEU A 109 -14.74 16.55 -19.06
N SER A 110 -15.08 16.94 -20.29
CA SER A 110 -16.01 18.04 -20.58
C SER A 110 -17.31 17.99 -19.78
N PRO A 111 -17.99 16.86 -19.58
CA PRO A 111 -19.22 16.79 -18.79
C PRO A 111 -19.04 17.20 -17.33
N PHE A 112 -17.81 17.11 -16.78
CA PHE A 112 -17.50 17.38 -15.38
C PHE A 112 -17.02 18.79 -15.12
N ILE A 113 -16.79 19.60 -16.16
CA ILE A 113 -16.42 21.00 -16.04
C ILE A 113 -17.69 21.82 -16.00
N ILE A 114 -18.07 22.30 -14.80
CA ILE A 114 -19.26 23.12 -14.61
C ILE A 114 -18.94 24.59 -14.28
N ASP A 115 -17.69 24.86 -13.90
CA ASP A 115 -17.20 26.23 -13.74
C ASP A 115 -16.59 26.70 -15.06
N VAL A 116 -17.16 27.76 -15.64
CA VAL A 116 -16.68 28.37 -16.89
C VAL A 116 -15.69 29.51 -16.66
N ASP A 117 -15.23 29.70 -15.41
CA ASP A 117 -14.21 30.70 -15.09
C ASP A 117 -12.85 30.28 -15.68
N ILE A 118 -12.26 31.20 -16.44
CA ILE A 118 -11.00 30.98 -17.16
C ILE A 118 -9.81 30.69 -16.23
N ASP A 119 -9.90 31.12 -14.98
CA ASP A 119 -8.88 30.90 -13.95
C ASP A 119 -9.03 29.52 -13.25
N THR A 120 -10.10 28.80 -13.51
CA THR A 120 -10.33 27.47 -12.93
C THR A 120 -9.75 26.42 -13.85
N THR A 121 -8.74 25.69 -13.35
CA THR A 121 -8.02 24.63 -14.09
C THR A 121 -8.22 23.24 -13.47
N SER A 122 -9.19 23.12 -12.57
CA SER A 122 -9.50 21.85 -11.90
C SER A 122 -10.98 21.52 -11.97
N ALA A 123 -11.29 20.23 -12.15
CA ALA A 123 -12.63 19.68 -12.05
C ALA A 123 -12.74 18.80 -10.80
N LEU A 124 -13.84 18.91 -10.08
CA LEU A 124 -14.14 18.11 -8.90
C LEU A 124 -15.31 17.18 -9.18
N ILE A 125 -15.10 15.87 -9.00
CA ILE A 125 -16.09 14.83 -9.24
C ILE A 125 -16.33 14.10 -7.92
N ARG A 126 -17.57 14.05 -7.46
CA ARG A 126 -17.97 13.34 -6.24
C ARG A 126 -18.87 12.16 -6.60
N ALA A 127 -18.48 10.99 -6.15
CA ALA A 127 -19.31 9.80 -6.13
C ALA A 127 -19.72 9.51 -4.69
N GLU A 128 -21.01 9.40 -4.41
CA GLU A 128 -21.51 9.19 -3.06
C GLU A 128 -22.59 8.09 -3.02
N TYR A 129 -22.60 7.33 -1.94
CA TYR A 129 -23.61 6.31 -1.68
C TYR A 129 -24.67 6.87 -0.74
N SER A 130 -25.63 7.58 -1.28
CA SER A 130 -26.74 8.21 -0.54
C SER A 130 -28.01 7.37 -0.57
N LEU A 131 -29.03 7.75 0.22
CA LEU A 131 -30.33 7.08 0.22
C LEU A 131 -30.93 7.10 -1.18
N LYS A 132 -31.34 5.90 -1.68
CA LYS A 132 -32.02 5.74 -2.97
C LYS A 132 -33.49 5.37 -2.85
N ILE A 133 -33.96 5.08 -1.64
CA ILE A 133 -35.34 4.75 -1.33
C ILE A 133 -36.05 5.96 -0.75
N ASP A 134 -37.36 6.04 -0.93
CA ASP A 134 -38.19 7.11 -0.39
C ASP A 134 -38.49 6.92 1.11
N GLU A 135 -39.10 7.94 1.72
CA GLU A 135 -39.44 7.99 3.12
C GLU A 135 -40.31 6.79 3.54
N LYS A 136 -41.31 6.43 2.73
CA LYS A 136 -42.27 5.36 3.04
C LYS A 136 -41.59 4.01 3.05
N VAL A 137 -40.81 3.72 2.04
CA VAL A 137 -40.05 2.45 1.93
C VAL A 137 -39.01 2.34 3.04
N LEU A 138 -38.33 3.43 3.41
CA LEU A 138 -37.39 3.42 4.52
C LEU A 138 -38.11 3.10 5.85
N PHE A 139 -39.26 3.70 6.08
CA PHE A 139 -40.08 3.44 7.28
C PHE A 139 -40.51 1.96 7.33
N GLU A 140 -41.07 1.41 6.25
CA GLU A 140 -41.48 0.00 6.15
C GLU A 140 -40.32 -0.97 6.43
N VAL A 141 -39.11 -0.67 5.94
CA VAL A 141 -37.91 -1.52 6.14
C VAL A 141 -37.54 -1.62 7.63
N PHE A 142 -37.68 -0.55 8.42
CA PHE A 142 -37.27 -0.54 9.82
C PHE A 142 -38.43 -0.66 10.84
N GLU A 143 -39.69 -0.72 10.37
CA GLU A 143 -40.89 -0.76 11.24
C GLU A 143 -40.83 -1.90 12.26
N GLU A 144 -40.58 -3.14 11.82
CA GLU A 144 -40.48 -4.32 12.69
C GLU A 144 -39.32 -4.27 13.70
N ALA A 145 -38.28 -3.46 13.43
CA ALA A 145 -37.19 -3.30 14.35
C ALA A 145 -37.40 -2.19 15.38
N CYS A 146 -38.30 -1.25 15.10
CA CYS A 146 -38.53 -0.07 15.93
C CYS A 146 -39.88 -0.06 16.65
N TYR A 147 -40.85 -0.88 16.21
CA TYR A 147 -42.17 -0.94 16.82
C TYR A 147 -42.54 -2.37 17.24
N ILE A 148 -43.14 -2.51 18.44
CA ILE A 148 -43.72 -3.75 18.97
C ILE A 148 -45.13 -3.40 19.44
N ASP A 149 -46.16 -4.07 18.88
CA ASP A 149 -47.57 -3.83 19.19
C ASP A 149 -47.97 -2.34 19.11
N GLY A 150 -47.42 -1.61 18.14
CA GLY A 150 -47.66 -0.19 17.94
C GLY A 150 -46.90 0.76 18.86
N ASN A 151 -46.13 0.27 19.83
CA ASN A 151 -45.31 1.05 20.73
C ASN A 151 -43.87 1.17 20.19
N PHE A 152 -43.30 2.37 20.23
CA PHE A 152 -41.93 2.62 19.82
C PHE A 152 -40.94 2.00 20.83
N THR A 153 -40.29 0.91 20.42
CA THR A 153 -39.33 0.13 21.21
C THR A 153 -38.18 -0.33 20.29
N PRO A 154 -37.23 0.56 20.01
CA PRO A 154 -36.18 0.26 19.04
C PRO A 154 -35.25 -0.86 19.54
N ASN A 155 -35.00 -1.83 18.65
CA ASN A 155 -34.05 -2.93 18.88
C ASN A 155 -32.85 -2.80 17.97
N PHE A 156 -31.73 -2.38 18.54
CA PHE A 156 -30.48 -2.13 17.79
C PHE A 156 -29.93 -3.39 17.09
N GLU A 157 -30.15 -4.58 17.64
CA GLU A 157 -29.73 -5.82 16.99
C GLU A 157 -30.54 -6.11 15.73
N LYS A 158 -31.86 -5.90 15.79
CA LYS A 158 -32.71 -6.00 14.60
C LYS A 158 -32.38 -4.95 13.56
N ILE A 159 -32.18 -3.68 13.96
CA ILE A 159 -31.75 -2.59 13.06
C ILE A 159 -30.45 -2.97 12.36
N ARG A 160 -29.43 -3.46 13.09
CA ARG A 160 -28.17 -3.93 12.53
C ARG A 160 -28.37 -5.06 11.51
N ASN A 161 -29.22 -6.04 11.82
CA ASN A 161 -29.47 -7.17 10.93
C ASN A 161 -30.20 -6.72 9.65
N ILE A 162 -31.14 -5.79 9.75
CA ILE A 162 -31.77 -5.16 8.59
C ILE A 162 -30.76 -4.39 7.74
N CYS A 163 -29.89 -3.58 8.37
CA CYS A 163 -28.82 -2.89 7.65
C CYS A 163 -27.91 -3.89 6.92
N LYS A 164 -27.50 -4.99 7.55
CA LYS A 164 -26.68 -6.03 6.90
C LYS A 164 -27.37 -6.64 5.67
N ALA A 165 -28.63 -6.95 5.80
CA ALA A 165 -29.39 -7.62 4.72
C ALA A 165 -29.77 -6.69 3.57
N ASN A 166 -30.00 -5.40 3.85
CA ASN A 166 -30.59 -4.48 2.88
C ASN A 166 -29.71 -3.26 2.54
N PHE A 167 -28.47 -3.18 3.01
CA PHE A 167 -27.61 -1.99 2.81
C PHE A 167 -27.56 -1.55 1.34
N ALA A 168 -27.30 -2.48 0.44
CA ALA A 168 -27.27 -2.23 -1.00
C ALA A 168 -28.64 -1.84 -1.61
N LYS A 169 -29.74 -2.12 -0.91
CA LYS A 169 -31.08 -1.69 -1.35
C LYS A 169 -31.43 -0.30 -0.84
N ILE A 170 -30.92 0.07 0.33
CA ILE A 170 -31.17 1.37 0.97
C ILE A 170 -30.28 2.45 0.36
N PHE A 171 -29.00 2.15 0.14
CA PHE A 171 -28.01 3.08 -0.38
C PHE A 171 -27.68 2.79 -1.85
N GLY A 172 -27.51 3.84 -2.65
CA GLY A 172 -27.15 3.76 -4.05
C GLY A 172 -26.11 4.80 -4.44
N LEU A 173 -25.31 4.47 -5.43
CA LEU A 173 -24.29 5.35 -5.98
C LEU A 173 -24.95 6.49 -6.77
N LYS A 174 -24.54 7.72 -6.46
CA LYS A 174 -24.83 8.93 -7.23
C LYS A 174 -23.53 9.64 -7.56
N ILE A 175 -23.44 10.22 -8.73
CA ILE A 175 -22.24 10.89 -9.24
C ILE A 175 -22.59 12.32 -9.55
N TYR A 176 -21.73 13.26 -9.14
CA TYR A 176 -21.88 14.67 -9.34
C TYR A 176 -20.60 15.31 -9.86
N ALA A 177 -20.72 16.22 -10.80
CA ALA A 177 -19.73 17.25 -11.05
C ALA A 177 -19.98 18.40 -10.04
N ILE A 178 -18.94 18.91 -9.41
CA ILE A 178 -19.02 19.94 -8.38
C ILE A 178 -18.19 21.15 -8.80
N ASN A 179 -18.72 22.34 -8.59
CA ASN A 179 -17.96 23.57 -8.80
C ASN A 179 -16.87 23.69 -7.71
N PRO A 180 -15.56 23.72 -8.07
CA PRO A 180 -14.48 23.80 -7.09
C PRO A 180 -14.53 25.01 -6.17
N LYS A 181 -15.20 26.09 -6.58
CA LYS A 181 -15.37 27.32 -5.79
C LYS A 181 -16.66 27.37 -4.96
N ASN A 182 -17.64 26.53 -5.29
CA ASN A 182 -18.93 26.48 -4.63
C ASN A 182 -19.49 25.06 -4.61
N ASP A 183 -19.30 24.35 -3.53
CA ASP A 183 -19.70 22.95 -3.33
C ASP A 183 -21.22 22.70 -3.37
N LYS A 184 -22.03 23.77 -3.30
CA LYS A 184 -23.49 23.70 -3.45
C LYS A 184 -23.93 23.65 -4.92
N ASP A 185 -23.08 24.13 -5.83
CA ASP A 185 -23.31 24.05 -7.26
C ASP A 185 -22.80 22.72 -7.79
N MET A 186 -23.75 21.78 -7.99
CA MET A 186 -23.46 20.43 -8.41
C MET A 186 -24.44 19.96 -9.48
N GLN A 187 -23.93 19.15 -10.42
CA GLN A 187 -24.72 18.56 -11.50
C GLN A 187 -24.59 17.03 -11.45
N ALA A 188 -25.76 16.35 -11.49
CA ALA A 188 -25.77 14.89 -11.53
C ALA A 188 -25.18 14.39 -12.87
N LYS A 189 -24.37 13.32 -12.78
CA LYS A 189 -23.70 12.67 -13.89
C LYS A 189 -23.98 11.16 -13.87
N THR A 190 -23.73 10.52 -14.99
CA THR A 190 -23.96 9.09 -15.16
C THR A 190 -22.71 8.27 -14.85
N GLN A 191 -22.90 6.99 -14.52
CA GLN A 191 -21.82 6.02 -14.36
C GLN A 191 -20.99 5.89 -15.66
N ASN A 192 -21.64 5.92 -16.81
CA ASN A 192 -20.96 5.77 -18.10
C ASN A 192 -20.00 6.94 -18.38
N GLU A 193 -20.40 8.19 -18.08
CA GLU A 193 -19.50 9.35 -18.20
C GLU A 193 -18.27 9.20 -17.32
N LEU A 194 -18.43 8.72 -16.07
CA LEU A 194 -17.30 8.51 -15.18
C LEU A 194 -16.33 7.43 -15.68
N VAL A 195 -16.84 6.30 -16.15
CA VAL A 195 -16.01 5.20 -16.69
C VAL A 195 -15.32 5.59 -17.99
N THR A 196 -15.95 6.41 -18.82
CA THR A 196 -15.33 6.97 -20.03
C THR A 196 -14.17 7.88 -19.68
N LEU A 197 -14.30 8.70 -18.61
CA LEU A 197 -13.20 9.54 -18.15
C LEU A 197 -12.07 8.72 -17.51
N PHE A 198 -12.42 7.73 -16.69
CA PHE A 198 -11.47 6.88 -15.97
C PHE A 198 -11.57 5.41 -16.43
N PRO A 199 -11.12 5.06 -17.63
CA PRO A 199 -10.96 3.65 -17.98
C PRO A 199 -9.93 3.04 -17.04
N PHE A 200 -10.27 1.90 -16.42
CA PHE A 200 -9.41 1.33 -15.41
C PHE A 200 -9.15 -0.15 -15.62
N PHE A 201 -8.01 -0.61 -15.13
CA PHE A 201 -7.63 -2.00 -15.09
C PHE A 201 -7.04 -2.35 -13.73
N SER A 202 -7.44 -3.49 -13.16
CA SER A 202 -7.00 -3.92 -11.84
C SER A 202 -6.33 -5.28 -11.91
N ILE A 203 -5.17 -5.39 -11.27
CA ILE A 203 -4.41 -6.62 -11.09
C ILE A 203 -4.42 -6.94 -9.59
N PRO A 204 -5.30 -7.85 -9.11
CA PRO A 204 -5.45 -8.16 -7.69
C PRO A 204 -4.26 -8.97 -7.15
N ALA A 205 -4.08 -8.96 -5.82
CA ALA A 205 -3.03 -9.70 -5.12
C ALA A 205 -3.19 -11.22 -5.27
N GLU A 206 -4.43 -11.73 -5.18
CA GLU A 206 -4.72 -13.15 -5.38
C GLU A 206 -4.77 -13.50 -6.87
N ARG A 207 -3.70 -14.12 -7.35
CA ARG A 207 -3.51 -14.55 -8.74
C ARG A 207 -3.39 -16.05 -8.82
N ILE A 208 -4.51 -16.74 -8.67
CA ILE A 208 -4.55 -18.20 -8.80
C ILE A 208 -4.38 -18.55 -10.27
N LEU A 209 -3.20 -19.07 -10.63
CA LEU A 209 -3.03 -19.83 -11.86
C LEU A 209 -3.63 -21.21 -11.62
N GLY A 210 -4.94 -21.35 -11.79
CA GLY A 210 -5.60 -22.64 -11.70
C GLY A 210 -5.16 -23.54 -12.85
N GLU A 211 -4.41 -24.59 -12.54
CA GLU A 211 -4.19 -25.73 -13.45
C GLU A 211 -5.37 -26.70 -13.43
N ASP A 212 -6.15 -26.68 -12.36
CA ASP A 212 -7.27 -27.58 -12.16
C ASP A 212 -8.60 -26.84 -12.22
N GLY A 213 -9.24 -26.98 -13.31
CA GLY A 213 -10.66 -26.76 -13.35
C GLY A 213 -11.13 -25.45 -13.95
N MET A 214 -11.51 -25.62 -15.17
CA MET A 214 -12.74 -25.07 -15.76
C MET A 214 -13.08 -23.64 -15.38
N GLN A 215 -12.99 -22.83 -16.37
CA GLN A 215 -13.73 -21.59 -16.58
C GLN A 215 -13.00 -20.27 -16.32
N ASN A 216 -12.67 -19.64 -17.43
CA ASN A 216 -12.66 -18.20 -17.65
C ASN A 216 -11.44 -17.33 -17.29
N ASN A 217 -10.27 -17.87 -16.98
CA ASN A 217 -9.11 -17.02 -16.74
C ASN A 217 -7.84 -17.37 -17.54
N ASN A 218 -7.99 -17.82 -18.78
CA ASN A 218 -6.84 -17.94 -19.67
C ASN A 218 -6.44 -16.54 -20.21
N SER A 219 -5.64 -15.80 -19.42
CA SER A 219 -5.20 -14.45 -19.76
C SER A 219 -4.46 -14.41 -21.12
N LEU A 220 -3.69 -15.45 -21.41
CA LEU A 220 -2.96 -15.58 -22.66
C LEU A 220 -3.92 -15.79 -23.85
N GLY A 221 -4.88 -16.69 -23.70
CA GLY A 221 -5.91 -16.89 -24.72
C GLY A 221 -6.73 -15.63 -24.97
N LYS A 222 -7.12 -14.91 -23.92
CA LYS A 222 -7.83 -13.62 -24.02
C LYS A 222 -6.99 -12.57 -24.73
N LEU A 223 -5.70 -12.47 -24.41
CA LEU A 223 -4.79 -11.54 -25.07
C LEU A 223 -4.70 -11.84 -26.58
N ILE A 224 -4.49 -13.11 -26.96
CA ILE A 224 -4.43 -13.49 -28.37
C ILE A 224 -5.77 -13.18 -29.07
N THR A 225 -6.90 -13.49 -28.42
CA THR A 225 -8.22 -13.24 -28.99
C THR A 225 -8.51 -11.74 -29.12
N SER A 226 -8.02 -10.89 -28.22
CA SER A 226 -8.18 -9.44 -28.33
C SER A 226 -7.52 -8.87 -29.59
N TYR A 227 -6.40 -9.46 -30.05
CA TYR A 227 -5.76 -9.08 -31.30
C TYR A 227 -6.60 -9.45 -32.56
N PHE A 228 -7.45 -10.48 -32.46
CA PHE A 228 -8.34 -10.83 -33.57
C PHE A 228 -9.52 -9.87 -33.76
N SER A 229 -9.89 -9.15 -32.69
CA SER A 229 -11.00 -8.19 -32.72
C SER A 229 -10.59 -6.78 -33.21
N VAL A 230 -9.27 -6.54 -33.36
CA VAL A 230 -8.73 -5.25 -33.78
C VAL A 230 -8.62 -5.10 -35.27
N ASP A 231 -8.82 -3.89 -35.80
CA ASP A 231 -8.56 -3.60 -37.19
C ASP A 231 -7.07 -3.69 -37.48
N VAL A 232 -6.69 -4.40 -38.52
CA VAL A 232 -5.27 -4.72 -38.84
C VAL A 232 -4.46 -3.45 -39.09
N ASP A 233 -5.12 -2.39 -39.57
CA ASP A 233 -4.48 -1.10 -39.84
C ASP A 233 -4.09 -0.31 -38.59
N GLU A 234 -4.60 -0.69 -37.43
CA GLU A 234 -4.27 -0.06 -36.11
C GLU A 234 -3.11 -0.75 -35.37
N LEU A 235 -2.59 -1.86 -35.93
CA LEU A 235 -1.54 -2.65 -35.30
C LEU A 235 -0.15 -2.29 -35.83
N SER A 236 0.90 -2.55 -35.05
CA SER A 236 2.26 -2.46 -35.56
C SER A 236 2.46 -3.40 -36.75
N SER A 237 3.30 -3.02 -37.71
CA SER A 237 3.47 -3.73 -38.96
C SER A 237 3.82 -5.23 -38.82
N GLU A 238 4.58 -5.58 -37.78
CA GLU A 238 4.95 -6.97 -37.45
C GLU A 238 3.74 -7.77 -36.94
N VAL A 239 3.03 -7.24 -35.93
CA VAL A 239 1.86 -7.88 -35.33
C VAL A 239 0.71 -7.98 -36.35
N ALA A 240 0.51 -6.94 -37.15
CA ALA A 240 -0.47 -6.93 -38.22
C ALA A 240 -0.26 -8.07 -39.24
N THR A 241 1.00 -8.31 -39.61
CA THR A 241 1.37 -9.37 -40.54
C THR A 241 1.08 -10.77 -39.96
N GLU A 242 1.46 -11.00 -38.72
CA GLU A 242 1.23 -12.27 -38.03
C GLU A 242 -0.27 -12.58 -37.85
N ILE A 243 -1.06 -11.57 -37.46
CA ILE A 243 -2.52 -11.73 -37.33
C ILE A 243 -3.19 -11.98 -38.66
N LYS A 244 -2.76 -11.31 -39.72
CA LYS A 244 -3.29 -11.56 -41.07
C LYS A 244 -3.00 -12.98 -41.49
N THR A 245 -1.78 -13.47 -41.31
CA THR A 245 -1.38 -14.84 -41.58
C THR A 245 -2.23 -15.84 -40.81
N LEU A 246 -2.46 -15.57 -39.55
CA LEU A 246 -3.26 -16.43 -38.68
C LEU A 246 -4.75 -16.46 -39.12
N ARG A 247 -5.32 -15.31 -39.48
CA ARG A 247 -6.69 -15.25 -40.06
C ARG A 247 -6.81 -16.06 -41.36
N GLU A 248 -5.81 -15.98 -42.24
CA GLU A 248 -5.79 -16.77 -43.48
C GLU A 248 -5.76 -18.28 -43.21
N VAL A 249 -4.96 -18.72 -42.23
CA VAL A 249 -4.90 -20.13 -41.81
C VAL A 249 -6.25 -20.60 -41.24
N VAL A 250 -6.90 -19.76 -40.45
CA VAL A 250 -8.25 -20.01 -39.90
C VAL A 250 -9.29 -20.17 -41.02
N ASP A 251 -9.29 -19.27 -41.98
CA ASP A 251 -10.23 -19.34 -43.13
C ASP A 251 -10.03 -20.58 -43.98
N ILE A 252 -8.78 -20.99 -44.20
CA ILE A 252 -8.47 -22.23 -44.92
C ILE A 252 -8.95 -23.45 -44.11
N ALA A 253 -8.75 -23.45 -42.81
CA ALA A 253 -9.21 -24.53 -41.92
C ALA A 253 -10.74 -24.63 -41.95
N ASN A 254 -11.46 -23.52 -41.81
CA ASN A 254 -12.93 -23.47 -41.90
C ASN A 254 -13.47 -24.02 -43.22
N LYS A 255 -12.91 -23.57 -44.35
CA LYS A 255 -13.28 -24.08 -45.66
C LYS A 255 -13.03 -25.58 -45.82
N THR A 256 -11.92 -26.06 -45.24
CA THR A 256 -11.55 -27.49 -45.29
C THR A 256 -12.52 -28.33 -44.45
N VAL A 257 -12.84 -27.88 -43.25
CA VAL A 257 -13.78 -28.58 -42.35
C VAL A 257 -15.18 -28.57 -42.94
N GLN A 258 -15.66 -27.42 -43.48
CA GLN A 258 -16.95 -27.33 -44.16
C GLN A 258 -17.02 -28.36 -45.29
N LYS A 259 -16.04 -28.39 -46.18
CA LYS A 259 -15.99 -29.35 -47.31
C LYS A 259 -16.03 -30.80 -46.82
N ARG A 260 -15.26 -31.14 -45.76
CA ARG A 260 -15.26 -32.50 -45.22
C ARG A 260 -16.56 -32.87 -44.51
N SER A 261 -17.20 -31.91 -43.84
CA SER A 261 -18.52 -32.10 -43.24
C SER A 261 -19.60 -32.33 -44.30
N ASP A 262 -19.57 -31.58 -45.40
CA ASP A 262 -20.47 -31.77 -46.51
C ASP A 262 -20.30 -33.15 -47.18
N GLU A 263 -19.05 -33.57 -47.43
CA GLU A 263 -18.74 -34.89 -47.96
C GLU A 263 -19.23 -36.03 -47.02
N LEU A 264 -19.01 -35.91 -45.72
CA LEU A 264 -19.40 -36.91 -44.71
C LEU A 264 -20.93 -37.02 -44.60
N LEU A 265 -21.61 -35.88 -44.57
CA LEU A 265 -23.06 -35.82 -44.31
C LEU A 265 -23.91 -35.88 -45.60
N SER A 266 -23.28 -35.80 -46.78
CA SER A 266 -23.98 -35.84 -48.07
C SER A 266 -24.96 -37.02 -48.23
N SER A 267 -24.56 -38.21 -47.75
CA SER A 267 -25.42 -39.41 -47.81
C SER A 267 -26.65 -39.30 -46.91
N VAL A 268 -26.52 -38.62 -45.77
CA VAL A 268 -27.61 -38.40 -44.80
C VAL A 268 -28.55 -37.32 -45.30
N VAL A 269 -28.01 -36.23 -45.84
CA VAL A 269 -28.76 -35.12 -46.43
C VAL A 269 -29.59 -35.62 -47.63
N ASN A 270 -28.97 -36.40 -48.55
CA ASN A 270 -29.65 -36.98 -49.69
C ASN A 270 -30.78 -37.94 -49.31
N LYS A 271 -30.61 -38.72 -48.24
CA LYS A 271 -31.68 -39.58 -47.70
C LYS A 271 -32.82 -38.74 -47.10
N ALA A 272 -32.52 -37.64 -46.39
CA ALA A 272 -33.52 -36.74 -45.83
C ALA A 272 -34.35 -36.06 -46.95
N VAL A 273 -33.72 -35.59 -48.00
CA VAL A 273 -34.38 -35.03 -49.17
C VAL A 273 -35.28 -36.09 -49.87
N GLY A 274 -34.87 -37.38 -49.82
CA GLY A 274 -35.67 -38.48 -50.35
C GLY A 274 -37.02 -38.70 -49.67
N PHE A 275 -37.24 -38.15 -48.45
CA PHE A 275 -38.56 -38.10 -47.77
C PHE A 275 -39.50 -36.98 -48.31
N GLY A 276 -39.05 -36.16 -49.30
CA GLY A 276 -39.87 -35.14 -49.95
C GLY A 276 -39.93 -33.78 -49.26
N TYR A 277 -39.02 -33.50 -48.32
CA TYR A 277 -38.92 -32.19 -47.68
C TYR A 277 -37.45 -31.80 -47.39
N PRO A 278 -36.98 -30.59 -47.74
CA PRO A 278 -37.71 -29.56 -48.50
C PRO A 278 -37.88 -29.92 -49.94
N ASN A 279 -38.85 -29.28 -50.65
CA ASN A 279 -39.05 -29.47 -52.11
C ASN A 279 -37.76 -29.01 -52.83
N ALA A 280 -37.19 -29.90 -53.62
CA ALA A 280 -35.89 -29.69 -54.28
C ALA A 280 -35.86 -28.51 -55.26
N GLU A 281 -37.05 -28.01 -55.69
CA GLU A 281 -37.19 -26.85 -56.58
C GLU A 281 -37.15 -25.50 -55.87
N GLU A 282 -37.33 -25.47 -54.48
CA GLU A 282 -37.41 -24.23 -53.75
C GLU A 282 -36.21 -24.01 -52.85
N LEU A 283 -35.66 -25.03 -52.17
CA LEU A 283 -34.56 -24.93 -51.20
C LEU A 283 -33.64 -26.15 -51.24
N GLN A 284 -32.35 -25.93 -51.18
CA GLN A 284 -31.36 -27.00 -51.02
C GLN A 284 -31.01 -27.15 -49.54
N LEU A 285 -31.14 -28.37 -49.00
CA LEU A 285 -30.70 -28.69 -47.66
C LEU A 285 -29.18 -28.82 -47.65
N GLY A 286 -28.52 -28.05 -46.82
CA GLY A 286 -27.07 -28.09 -46.59
C GLY A 286 -26.74 -28.15 -45.12
N VAL A 287 -25.53 -28.55 -44.82
CA VAL A 287 -24.99 -28.53 -43.46
C VAL A 287 -23.94 -27.42 -43.38
N SER A 288 -24.09 -26.49 -42.45
CA SER A 288 -23.08 -25.46 -42.18
C SER A 288 -22.29 -25.86 -40.92
N THR A 289 -20.98 -25.91 -41.06
CA THR A 289 -20.05 -26.18 -39.94
C THR A 289 -19.06 -25.05 -39.87
N GLU A 290 -19.02 -24.36 -38.72
CA GLU A 290 -18.09 -23.28 -38.43
C GLU A 290 -17.22 -23.65 -37.22
N LEU A 291 -15.89 -23.51 -37.36
CA LEU A 291 -14.96 -23.63 -36.27
C LEU A 291 -14.85 -22.26 -35.58
N LYS A 292 -15.33 -22.19 -34.36
CA LYS A 292 -15.12 -21.00 -33.54
C LYS A 292 -13.72 -21.04 -32.91
N ILE A 293 -12.75 -20.58 -33.66
CA ILE A 293 -11.33 -20.65 -33.31
C ILE A 293 -11.04 -19.77 -32.11
N ASP A 294 -11.72 -18.65 -31.96
CA ASP A 294 -11.58 -17.75 -30.80
C ASP A 294 -11.87 -18.47 -29.48
N GLU A 295 -12.92 -19.28 -29.41
CA GLU A 295 -13.27 -20.09 -28.25
C GLU A 295 -12.21 -21.19 -28.01
N GLN A 296 -11.63 -21.76 -29.05
CA GLN A 296 -10.58 -22.77 -28.93
C GLN A 296 -9.26 -22.18 -28.48
N ILE A 297 -8.86 -21.01 -28.97
CA ILE A 297 -7.67 -20.29 -28.52
C ILE A 297 -7.85 -19.88 -27.07
N MET A 298 -8.99 -19.28 -26.69
CA MET A 298 -9.26 -18.87 -25.31
C MET A 298 -9.18 -20.03 -24.31
N GLY A 299 -9.70 -21.21 -24.68
CA GLY A 299 -9.76 -22.36 -23.77
C GLY A 299 -8.47 -23.19 -23.72
N ASN A 300 -7.70 -23.25 -24.81
CA ASN A 300 -6.63 -24.22 -24.98
C ASN A 300 -5.21 -23.64 -25.04
N THR A 301 -5.05 -22.31 -25.06
CA THR A 301 -3.71 -21.70 -25.05
C THR A 301 -3.04 -21.88 -23.69
N LYS A 302 -1.89 -22.54 -23.67
CA LYS A 302 -1.09 -22.83 -22.48
C LYS A 302 0.32 -22.31 -22.65
N LEU A 303 0.87 -21.74 -21.58
CA LEU A 303 2.27 -21.40 -21.53
C LEU A 303 3.09 -22.68 -21.32
N THR A 304 4.08 -22.89 -22.19
CA THR A 304 5.02 -24.01 -22.09
C THR A 304 6.44 -23.49 -22.16
N TYR A 305 7.36 -24.21 -21.54
CA TYR A 305 8.79 -23.91 -21.57
C TYR A 305 9.49 -24.87 -22.51
N MET A 306 10.16 -24.33 -23.53
CA MET A 306 10.94 -25.13 -24.46
C MET A 306 12.33 -25.35 -23.89
N SER A 307 12.77 -26.62 -23.90
CA SER A 307 14.16 -26.97 -23.59
C SER A 307 14.98 -27.03 -24.88
N ASP A 308 15.94 -26.13 -25.04
CA ASP A 308 16.86 -26.11 -26.18
C ASP A 308 17.68 -27.41 -26.31
N MET A 309 17.87 -28.16 -25.20
CA MET A 309 18.68 -29.39 -25.19
C MET A 309 17.92 -30.61 -25.71
N ILE A 310 16.59 -30.67 -25.57
CA ILE A 310 15.83 -31.90 -25.83
C ILE A 310 14.68 -31.64 -26.83
N GLY A 311 14.35 -30.37 -27.09
CA GLY A 311 13.24 -30.00 -27.99
C GLY A 311 11.85 -30.32 -27.40
N GLU A 312 11.74 -30.62 -26.09
CA GLU A 312 10.49 -30.90 -25.41
C GLU A 312 9.93 -29.67 -24.71
N ALA A 313 8.62 -29.51 -24.77
CA ALA A 313 7.88 -28.46 -24.08
C ALA A 313 7.45 -28.95 -22.69
N LEU A 314 7.92 -28.26 -21.65
CA LEU A 314 7.51 -28.51 -20.26
C LEU A 314 6.28 -27.68 -19.90
N PRO A 315 5.31 -28.23 -19.14
CA PRO A 315 4.15 -27.49 -18.71
C PRO A 315 4.53 -26.43 -17.67
N SER A 316 3.69 -25.39 -17.56
CA SER A 316 3.89 -24.27 -16.63
C SER A 316 3.97 -24.71 -15.15
N SER A 317 3.42 -25.88 -14.81
CA SER A 317 3.53 -26.47 -13.45
C SER A 317 4.97 -26.67 -12.96
N HIS A 318 5.92 -26.81 -13.86
CA HIS A 318 7.33 -26.97 -13.52
C HIS A 318 8.01 -25.69 -13.01
N ASN A 319 7.40 -24.53 -13.16
CA ASN A 319 7.96 -23.28 -12.64
C ASN A 319 7.40 -22.89 -11.28
N GLY A 320 8.24 -22.23 -10.48
CA GLY A 320 7.85 -21.67 -9.20
C GLY A 320 6.74 -20.60 -9.35
N LEU A 321 5.92 -20.47 -8.31
CA LEU A 321 4.79 -19.53 -8.27
C LEU A 321 5.17 -18.07 -8.59
N GLY A 322 6.37 -17.62 -8.19
CA GLY A 322 6.84 -16.27 -8.45
C GLY A 322 7.02 -15.96 -9.94
N TYR A 323 7.59 -16.89 -10.72
CA TYR A 323 7.72 -16.73 -12.17
C TYR A 323 6.36 -16.74 -12.87
N LYS A 324 5.47 -17.62 -12.48
CA LYS A 324 4.11 -17.67 -13.01
C LYS A 324 3.36 -16.36 -12.78
N ASN A 325 3.52 -15.78 -11.59
CA ASN A 325 2.92 -14.49 -11.24
C ASN A 325 3.48 -13.35 -12.10
N LEU A 326 4.81 -13.28 -12.25
CA LEU A 326 5.46 -12.26 -13.07
C LEU A 326 4.96 -12.32 -14.52
N ILE A 327 5.01 -13.50 -15.14
CA ILE A 327 4.54 -13.70 -16.52
C ILE A 327 3.06 -13.33 -16.68
N LYS A 328 2.22 -13.71 -15.70
CA LYS A 328 0.80 -13.32 -15.73
C LYS A 328 0.61 -11.80 -15.68
N ILE A 329 1.36 -11.10 -14.83
CA ILE A 329 1.34 -9.64 -14.77
C ILE A 329 1.75 -9.05 -16.12
N GLU A 330 2.81 -9.56 -16.74
CA GLU A 330 3.28 -9.09 -18.06
C GLU A 330 2.21 -9.24 -19.13
N PHE A 331 1.52 -10.38 -19.19
CA PHE A 331 0.41 -10.57 -20.14
C PHE A 331 -0.78 -9.63 -19.86
N LEU A 332 -1.12 -9.43 -18.59
CA LEU A 332 -2.20 -8.53 -18.21
C LEU A 332 -1.87 -7.07 -18.55
N LEU A 333 -0.62 -6.66 -18.37
CA LEU A 333 -0.15 -5.34 -18.77
C LEU A 333 -0.14 -5.15 -20.28
N ALA A 334 0.26 -6.18 -21.03
CA ALA A 334 0.20 -6.16 -22.50
C ALA A 334 -1.24 -6.03 -23.02
N ASP A 335 -2.18 -6.80 -22.46
CA ASP A 335 -3.61 -6.70 -22.80
C ASP A 335 -4.17 -5.30 -22.47
N TYR A 336 -3.81 -4.76 -21.32
CA TYR A 336 -4.23 -3.41 -20.92
C TYR A 336 -3.66 -2.34 -21.86
N SER A 337 -2.37 -2.42 -22.20
CA SER A 337 -1.74 -1.53 -23.16
C SER A 337 -2.47 -1.53 -24.52
N GLN A 338 -2.85 -2.71 -24.99
CA GLN A 338 -3.57 -2.84 -26.25
C GLN A 338 -4.96 -2.19 -26.19
N LYS A 339 -5.70 -2.41 -25.09
CA LYS A 339 -7.03 -1.81 -24.89
C LYS A 339 -6.99 -0.29 -24.83
N ILE A 340 -5.97 0.29 -24.19
CA ILE A 340 -5.82 1.75 -24.11
C ILE A 340 -5.57 2.33 -25.51
N LYS A 341 -4.72 1.69 -26.32
CA LYS A 341 -4.41 2.17 -27.69
C LYS A 341 -5.63 2.20 -28.60
N GLN A 342 -6.67 1.42 -28.30
CA GLN A 342 -7.93 1.37 -29.04
C GLN A 342 -8.98 2.37 -28.51
N GLY A 343 -8.74 2.98 -27.36
CA GLY A 343 -9.67 3.91 -26.71
C GLY A 343 -9.52 5.34 -27.16
N ASP A 344 -10.44 6.19 -26.68
CA ASP A 344 -10.34 7.65 -26.84
C ASP A 344 -9.15 8.17 -26.02
N ASN A 345 -8.20 8.86 -26.68
CA ASN A 345 -7.01 9.41 -26.05
C ASN A 345 -7.30 10.57 -25.07
N ALA A 346 -8.50 11.11 -25.06
CA ALA A 346 -8.91 12.20 -24.18
C ALA A 346 -9.50 11.74 -22.83
N CYS A 347 -8.98 10.65 -22.26
CA CYS A 347 -9.34 10.08 -20.97
C CYS A 347 -8.14 10.04 -19.99
N ILE A 348 -8.38 9.60 -18.75
CA ILE A 348 -7.37 9.40 -17.71
C ILE A 348 -7.35 7.90 -17.35
N PRO A 349 -6.54 7.08 -18.01
CA PRO A 349 -6.46 5.66 -17.73
C PRO A 349 -5.83 5.40 -16.37
N LEU A 350 -6.46 4.52 -15.58
CA LEU A 350 -6.01 4.13 -14.25
C LEU A 350 -5.60 2.66 -14.23
N LEU A 351 -4.40 2.37 -13.73
CA LEU A 351 -3.90 1.02 -13.53
C LEU A 351 -3.73 0.75 -12.03
N PHE A 352 -4.38 -0.28 -11.52
CA PHE A 352 -4.26 -0.72 -10.13
C PHE A 352 -3.50 -2.04 -10.07
N ILE A 353 -2.44 -2.10 -9.24
CA ILE A 353 -1.66 -3.31 -9.01
C ILE A 353 -1.57 -3.55 -7.50
N GLU A 354 -2.19 -4.62 -7.04
CA GLU A 354 -2.15 -5.00 -5.63
C GLU A 354 -1.03 -6.01 -5.37
N GLU A 355 -0.20 -5.68 -4.39
CA GLU A 355 0.85 -6.54 -3.84
C GLU A 355 1.58 -7.38 -4.91
N PRO A 356 2.23 -6.74 -5.90
CA PRO A 356 2.90 -7.46 -6.98
C PRO A 356 3.96 -8.44 -6.49
N GLU A 357 4.51 -8.20 -5.31
CA GLU A 357 5.51 -9.06 -4.65
C GLU A 357 5.02 -10.42 -4.23
N SER A 358 3.71 -10.67 -4.21
CA SER A 358 3.14 -11.93 -3.75
C SER A 358 3.78 -13.13 -4.46
N HIS A 359 4.42 -14.01 -3.67
CA HIS A 359 5.17 -15.19 -4.12
C HIS A 359 6.42 -14.92 -4.98
N MET A 360 6.88 -13.65 -5.10
CA MET A 360 8.10 -13.33 -5.84
C MET A 360 9.33 -13.35 -4.94
N HIS A 361 10.42 -13.92 -5.45
CA HIS A 361 11.73 -13.79 -4.80
C HIS A 361 12.17 -12.30 -4.77
N PRO A 362 12.86 -11.82 -3.72
CA PRO A 362 13.30 -10.43 -3.59
C PRO A 362 13.97 -9.82 -4.84
N GLN A 363 14.82 -10.59 -5.53
CA GLN A 363 15.47 -10.13 -6.76
C GLN A 363 14.45 -9.88 -7.90
N MET A 364 13.40 -10.72 -7.98
CA MET A 364 12.33 -10.55 -8.97
C MET A 364 11.44 -9.35 -8.66
N GLN A 365 11.21 -9.04 -7.37
CA GLN A 365 10.44 -7.87 -6.96
C GLN A 365 11.10 -6.58 -7.44
N ARG A 366 12.42 -6.48 -7.33
CA ARG A 366 13.20 -5.36 -7.86
C ARG A 366 13.12 -5.28 -9.38
N ALA A 367 13.39 -6.38 -10.07
CA ALA A 367 13.32 -6.45 -11.52
C ALA A 367 11.92 -6.07 -12.04
N PHE A 368 10.86 -6.51 -11.36
CA PHE A 368 9.47 -6.14 -11.70
C PHE A 368 9.25 -4.62 -11.58
N ALA A 369 9.68 -3.99 -10.49
CA ALA A 369 9.50 -2.54 -10.30
C ALA A 369 10.23 -1.73 -11.39
N GLU A 370 11.46 -2.13 -11.73
CA GLU A 370 12.25 -1.51 -12.82
C GLU A 370 11.60 -1.73 -14.20
N TYR A 371 11.03 -2.93 -14.45
CA TYR A 371 10.34 -3.26 -15.69
C TYR A 371 9.05 -2.45 -15.84
N LEU A 372 8.24 -2.39 -14.79
CA LEU A 372 6.98 -1.66 -14.81
C LEU A 372 7.18 -0.17 -15.14
N GLU A 373 8.20 0.46 -14.60
CA GLU A 373 8.50 1.86 -14.90
C GLU A 373 8.86 2.04 -16.38
N LYS A 374 9.67 1.13 -16.94
CA LYS A 374 10.02 1.14 -18.37
C LYS A 374 8.80 0.87 -19.26
N PHE A 375 7.93 -0.05 -18.86
CA PHE A 375 6.68 -0.35 -19.57
C PHE A 375 5.78 0.88 -19.64
N LEU A 376 5.58 1.56 -18.51
CA LEU A 376 4.77 2.77 -18.46
C LEU A 376 5.36 3.90 -19.31
N GLN A 377 6.68 4.04 -19.35
CA GLN A 377 7.38 5.01 -20.20
C GLN A 377 7.31 4.69 -21.70
N ALA A 378 7.22 3.41 -22.06
CA ALA A 378 7.15 2.96 -23.46
C ALA A 378 5.78 3.18 -24.11
N ILE A 379 4.72 3.41 -23.31
CA ILE A 379 3.38 3.77 -23.82
C ILE A 379 3.39 5.29 -24.07
N THR A 380 3.96 5.70 -25.21
CA THR A 380 4.20 7.11 -25.54
C THR A 380 2.93 7.89 -25.93
N ASP A 381 1.86 7.21 -26.32
CA ASP A 381 0.66 7.85 -26.90
C ASP A 381 -0.44 8.09 -25.85
N VAL A 382 -0.36 7.44 -24.69
CA VAL A 382 -1.36 7.57 -23.61
C VAL A 382 -0.68 7.64 -22.25
N HIS A 383 -1.05 8.66 -21.47
CA HIS A 383 -0.54 8.81 -20.12
C HIS A 383 -1.38 8.00 -19.13
N ILE A 384 -0.77 6.97 -18.50
CA ILE A 384 -1.41 6.09 -17.53
C ILE A 384 -1.00 6.50 -16.11
N GLN A 385 -1.97 6.70 -15.22
CA GLN A 385 -1.69 6.86 -13.80
C GLN A 385 -1.83 5.52 -13.08
N THR A 386 -0.72 5.05 -12.50
CA THR A 386 -0.62 3.73 -11.87
C THR A 386 -0.64 3.83 -10.36
N PHE A 387 -1.45 2.99 -9.74
CA PHE A 387 -1.54 2.81 -8.29
C PHE A 387 -1.00 1.45 -7.91
N ILE A 388 -0.05 1.41 -6.99
CA ILE A 388 0.56 0.17 -6.51
C ILE A 388 0.45 0.12 -5.00
N THR A 389 -0.07 -0.97 -4.45
CA THR A 389 0.06 -1.26 -3.02
C THR A 389 1.18 -2.26 -2.82
N SER A 390 2.02 -2.04 -1.82
CA SER A 390 3.12 -2.97 -1.54
C SER A 390 3.47 -3.05 -0.06
N HIS A 391 3.92 -4.24 0.34
CA HIS A 391 4.59 -4.54 1.60
C HIS A 391 6.09 -4.84 1.41
N SER A 392 6.60 -4.71 0.19
CA SER A 392 7.97 -5.03 -0.15
C SER A 392 8.92 -3.86 0.07
N ALA A 393 9.92 -4.06 0.92
CA ALA A 393 11.06 -3.17 1.02
C ALA A 393 11.83 -3.06 -0.32
N HIS A 394 11.86 -4.12 -1.12
CA HIS A 394 12.55 -4.14 -2.40
C HIS A 394 11.87 -3.29 -3.47
N ILE A 395 10.54 -3.34 -3.57
CA ILE A 395 9.76 -2.47 -4.47
C ILE A 395 9.87 -1.02 -4.01
N THR A 396 9.71 -0.78 -2.70
CA THR A 396 9.78 0.56 -2.11
C THR A 396 11.14 1.22 -2.34
N ASN A 397 12.24 0.45 -2.31
CA ASN A 397 13.59 0.94 -2.58
C ASN A 397 13.84 1.28 -4.06
N THR A 398 13.10 0.68 -4.97
CA THR A 398 13.29 0.86 -6.42
C THR A 398 12.55 2.08 -6.93
N VAL A 399 11.39 2.39 -6.35
CA VAL A 399 10.53 3.51 -6.74
C VAL A 399 11.05 4.82 -6.17
N ASP A 400 10.95 5.92 -6.92
CA ASP A 400 11.37 7.25 -6.42
C ASP A 400 10.57 7.65 -5.16
N PHE A 401 11.29 8.20 -4.19
CA PHE A 401 10.75 8.63 -2.90
C PHE A 401 9.55 9.57 -3.00
N SER A 402 9.52 10.43 -4.02
CA SER A 402 8.42 11.38 -4.27
C SER A 402 7.10 10.70 -4.66
N LYS A 403 7.17 9.49 -5.22
CA LYS A 403 6.01 8.70 -5.64
C LYS A 403 5.36 7.92 -4.49
N ILE A 404 5.98 7.89 -3.31
CA ILE A 404 5.52 7.10 -2.16
C ILE A 404 4.48 7.86 -1.35
N ARG A 405 3.40 7.13 -0.99
CA ARG A 405 2.35 7.57 -0.05
C ARG A 405 2.33 6.59 1.11
N TYR A 406 2.65 7.08 2.29
CA TYR A 406 2.69 6.27 3.50
C TYR A 406 1.33 6.27 4.19
N ALA A 407 0.69 5.11 4.24
CA ALA A 407 -0.59 4.90 4.91
C ALA A 407 -0.37 4.70 6.42
N LYS A 408 -0.81 5.68 7.22
CA LYS A 408 -0.71 5.66 8.69
C LYS A 408 -2.09 5.54 9.32
N ARG A 409 -2.26 4.57 10.21
CA ARG A 409 -3.44 4.48 11.06
C ARG A 409 -3.39 5.50 12.19
N THR A 410 -4.51 6.18 12.42
CA THR A 410 -4.73 7.13 13.52
C THR A 410 -5.99 6.74 14.30
N ASN A 411 -6.26 7.40 15.42
CA ASN A 411 -7.50 7.19 16.18
C ASN A 411 -8.77 7.48 15.34
N ASN A 412 -8.65 8.37 14.35
CA ASN A 412 -9.76 8.81 13.50
C ASN A 412 -9.78 8.17 12.10
N GLY A 413 -9.09 7.02 11.93
CA GLY A 413 -9.01 6.35 10.63
C GLY A 413 -7.60 6.33 10.06
N VAL A 414 -7.46 6.30 8.74
CA VAL A 414 -6.17 6.26 8.04
C VAL A 414 -5.91 7.57 7.34
N VAL A 415 -4.66 8.04 7.41
CA VAL A 415 -4.16 9.20 6.66
C VAL A 415 -3.02 8.77 5.74
N TYR A 416 -2.97 9.33 4.54
CA TYR A 416 -1.88 9.09 3.59
C TYR A 416 -0.89 10.26 3.63
N LYS A 417 0.35 9.98 4.04
CA LYS A 417 1.43 10.97 4.10
C LYS A 417 2.22 10.97 2.81
N ASN A 418 2.32 12.13 2.18
CA ASN A 418 3.02 12.30 0.92
C ASN A 418 4.51 12.56 1.17
N LEU A 419 5.38 11.62 0.74
CA LEU A 419 6.82 11.75 0.93
C LEU A 419 7.42 12.87 0.06
N GLN A 420 6.77 13.28 -1.03
CA GLN A 420 7.19 14.43 -1.79
C GLN A 420 7.10 15.75 -0.99
N THR A 421 6.03 15.89 -0.17
CA THR A 421 5.89 17.04 0.73
C THR A 421 7.01 17.07 1.75
N PHE A 422 7.27 15.92 2.41
CA PHE A 422 8.41 15.80 3.33
C PHE A 422 9.74 16.17 2.66
N ALA A 423 9.95 15.73 1.41
CA ALA A 423 11.18 16.01 0.67
C ALA A 423 11.36 17.51 0.36
N LYS A 424 10.27 18.24 0.09
CA LYS A 424 10.30 19.69 -0.14
C LYS A 424 10.59 20.47 1.14
N GLU A 425 10.05 20.01 2.27
CA GLU A 425 10.22 20.65 3.58
C GLU A 425 11.59 20.36 4.22
N ASN A 426 12.24 19.24 3.85
CA ASN A 426 13.50 18.76 4.46
C ASN A 426 14.58 18.42 3.42
N PRO A 427 14.96 19.34 2.52
CA PRO A 427 15.84 19.03 1.37
C PRO A 427 17.22 18.48 1.78
N ASP A 428 17.80 18.99 2.87
CA ASP A 428 19.14 18.61 3.35
C ASP A 428 19.18 17.17 3.88
N ASN A 429 18.12 16.71 4.52
CA ASN A 429 18.04 15.37 5.10
C ASN A 429 17.63 14.31 4.06
N VAL A 430 16.82 14.67 3.06
CA VAL A 430 16.27 13.72 2.07
C VAL A 430 17.34 12.99 1.29
N SER A 431 18.38 13.71 0.84
CA SER A 431 19.49 13.08 0.08
C SER A 431 20.20 12.00 0.92
N PHE A 432 20.40 12.25 2.21
CA PHE A 432 20.99 11.28 3.13
C PHE A 432 20.03 10.11 3.37
N ILE A 433 18.77 10.39 3.68
CA ILE A 433 17.73 9.38 3.94
C ILE A 433 17.55 8.47 2.72
N LYS A 434 17.42 9.01 1.50
CA LYS A 434 17.31 8.22 0.28
C LYS A 434 18.47 7.26 0.09
N LYS A 435 19.72 7.74 0.21
CA LYS A 435 20.90 6.90 0.11
C LYS A 435 20.94 5.80 1.15
N TYR A 436 20.54 6.13 2.38
CA TYR A 436 20.56 5.19 3.47
C TYR A 436 19.46 4.11 3.33
N LEU A 437 18.24 4.50 2.98
CA LEU A 437 17.14 3.56 2.72
C LEU A 437 17.49 2.58 1.59
N THR A 438 18.18 3.05 0.54
CA THR A 438 18.64 2.19 -0.56
C THR A 438 19.65 1.13 -0.09
N LEU A 439 20.46 1.44 0.92
CA LEU A 439 21.49 0.53 1.46
C LEU A 439 20.95 -0.41 2.54
N SER A 440 20.05 0.07 3.41
CA SER A 440 19.71 -0.58 4.68
C SER A 440 18.32 -1.19 4.76
N ARG A 441 17.55 -1.23 3.67
CA ARG A 441 16.15 -1.70 3.61
C ARG A 441 15.11 -0.68 4.11
N CYS A 442 13.96 -0.65 3.44
CA CYS A 442 12.81 0.19 3.79
C CYS A 442 11.94 -0.39 4.92
N ASP A 443 12.51 -1.16 5.83
CA ASP A 443 11.78 -1.78 6.94
C ASP A 443 11.08 -0.75 7.85
N LEU A 444 11.59 0.50 7.85
CA LEU A 444 10.97 1.65 8.54
C LEU A 444 9.50 1.88 8.19
N PHE A 445 9.10 1.62 6.94
CA PHE A 445 7.72 1.84 6.50
C PHE A 445 6.73 0.78 6.99
N PHE A 446 7.25 -0.36 7.45
CA PHE A 446 6.43 -1.52 7.80
C PHE A 446 6.46 -1.82 9.30
N ALA A 447 7.44 -1.28 10.02
CA ALA A 447 7.62 -1.54 11.44
C ALA A 447 6.57 -0.84 12.32
N ASP A 448 6.23 -1.49 13.42
CA ASP A 448 5.42 -0.92 14.49
C ASP A 448 6.21 0.06 15.35
N LYS A 449 7.50 -0.23 15.52
CA LYS A 449 8.45 0.47 16.35
C LYS A 449 9.82 0.46 15.71
N ILE A 450 10.65 1.44 16.03
CA ILE A 450 11.99 1.58 15.47
C ILE A 450 12.98 1.61 16.61
N ILE A 451 14.12 0.94 16.44
CA ILE A 451 15.28 1.04 17.33
C ILE A 451 16.47 1.43 16.47
N PHE A 452 17.02 2.61 16.73
CA PHE A 452 18.27 3.06 16.14
C PHE A 452 19.43 2.73 17.06
N VAL A 453 20.48 2.18 16.47
CA VAL A 453 21.73 1.82 17.16
C VAL A 453 22.95 2.32 16.38
N GLU A 454 24.06 2.49 17.05
CA GLU A 454 25.26 3.04 16.42
C GLU A 454 26.05 2.02 15.60
N GLY A 455 26.09 0.76 16.03
CA GLY A 455 26.97 -0.20 15.41
C GLY A 455 26.52 -1.66 15.48
N ALA A 456 27.43 -2.52 15.03
CA ALA A 456 27.20 -3.95 14.91
C ALA A 456 27.06 -4.66 16.27
N SER A 457 27.71 -4.16 17.33
CA SER A 457 27.62 -4.73 18.69
C SER A 457 26.20 -4.67 19.21
N GLU A 458 25.60 -3.48 19.17
CA GLU A 458 24.21 -3.25 19.58
C GLU A 458 23.26 -4.08 18.75
N ARG A 459 23.48 -4.13 17.44
CA ARG A 459 22.66 -4.92 16.52
C ARG A 459 22.67 -6.41 16.83
N LEU A 460 23.81 -6.94 17.28
CA LEU A 460 23.93 -8.35 17.68
C LEU A 460 23.33 -8.60 19.08
N LEU A 461 23.58 -7.70 20.02
CA LEU A 461 23.17 -7.86 21.42
C LEU A 461 21.69 -7.61 21.67
N LEU A 462 21.06 -6.63 20.99
CA LEU A 462 19.70 -6.21 21.31
C LEU A 462 18.64 -7.29 21.16
N PRO A 463 18.65 -8.16 20.13
CA PRO A 463 17.69 -9.25 20.06
C PRO A 463 17.76 -10.18 21.28
N ASP A 464 18.97 -10.54 21.72
CA ASP A 464 19.20 -11.36 22.92
C ASP A 464 18.79 -10.61 24.20
N ILE A 465 19.14 -9.33 24.33
CA ILE A 465 18.74 -8.46 25.43
C ILE A 465 17.21 -8.38 25.55
N ILE A 466 16.51 -8.20 24.44
CA ILE A 466 15.03 -8.11 24.41
C ILE A 466 14.41 -9.44 24.87
N GLU A 467 14.90 -10.57 24.36
CA GLU A 467 14.41 -11.90 24.74
C GLU A 467 14.67 -12.18 26.23
N LYS A 468 15.87 -11.84 26.73
CA LYS A 468 16.25 -11.98 28.13
C LYS A 468 15.40 -11.10 29.04
N SER A 469 15.22 -9.83 28.67
CA SER A 469 14.39 -8.88 29.40
C SER A 469 12.93 -9.33 29.50
N ASP A 470 12.40 -10.00 28.48
CA ASP A 470 11.06 -10.61 28.54
C ASP A 470 11.01 -11.79 29.50
N LYS A 471 12.03 -12.67 29.50
CA LYS A 471 12.14 -13.76 30.47
C LYS A 471 12.25 -13.26 31.91
N GLU A 472 12.92 -12.14 32.13
CA GLU A 472 13.01 -11.45 33.45
C GLU A 472 11.71 -10.74 33.84
N GLY A 473 10.71 -10.65 32.93
CA GLY A 473 9.40 -10.05 33.20
C GLY A 473 9.35 -8.54 32.99
N LEU A 474 10.33 -7.93 32.33
CA LEU A 474 10.41 -6.49 32.11
C LEU A 474 9.18 -5.92 31.36
N PHE A 475 8.56 -6.71 30.48
CA PHE A 475 7.41 -6.31 29.63
C PHE A 475 6.06 -6.80 30.13
N ASN A 476 5.96 -7.30 31.36
CA ASN A 476 4.73 -7.91 31.89
C ASN A 476 3.59 -6.92 32.15
N SER A 477 3.86 -5.62 32.15
CA SER A 477 2.86 -4.55 32.33
C SER A 477 1.94 -4.37 31.12
N GLN A 478 2.30 -4.88 29.96
CA GLN A 478 1.58 -4.67 28.71
C GLN A 478 0.95 -5.96 28.16
N LYS A 479 -0.22 -5.80 27.52
CA LYS A 479 -0.92 -6.92 26.85
C LYS A 479 -0.13 -7.46 25.65
N HIS A 480 0.57 -6.58 24.94
CA HIS A 480 1.41 -6.91 23.79
C HIS A 480 2.85 -6.56 24.11
N LYS A 481 3.65 -7.59 24.39
CA LYS A 481 5.06 -7.46 24.73
C LYS A 481 5.91 -7.12 23.50
N LEU A 482 7.00 -6.38 23.70
CA LEU A 482 7.89 -5.94 22.62
C LEU A 482 8.38 -7.08 21.71
N PRO A 483 8.76 -8.28 22.20
CA PRO A 483 9.15 -9.41 21.33
C PRO A 483 8.06 -9.91 20.39
N ALA A 484 6.78 -9.66 20.72
CA ALA A 484 5.64 -10.05 19.89
C ALA A 484 5.20 -8.96 18.89
N GLN A 485 5.90 -7.81 18.87
CA GLN A 485 5.64 -6.70 17.98
C GLN A 485 6.71 -6.65 16.88
N TYR A 486 6.35 -6.11 15.72
CA TYR A 486 7.31 -5.91 14.65
C TYR A 486 8.10 -4.62 14.88
N TYR A 487 9.36 -4.75 15.31
CA TYR A 487 10.28 -3.62 15.42
C TYR A 487 11.39 -3.70 14.37
N ALA A 488 11.75 -2.55 13.80
CA ALA A 488 12.89 -2.43 12.91
C ALA A 488 14.13 -2.03 13.72
N LEU A 489 15.15 -2.90 13.75
CA LEU A 489 16.45 -2.62 14.35
C LEU A 489 17.41 -2.13 13.27
N ILE A 490 17.80 -0.86 13.33
CA ILE A 490 18.55 -0.20 12.28
C ILE A 490 19.86 0.36 12.82
N GLU A 491 20.96 -0.12 12.26
CA GLU A 491 22.29 0.39 12.51
C GLU A 491 22.51 1.68 11.72
N ILE A 492 22.71 2.79 12.43
CA ILE A 492 23.02 4.09 11.82
C ILE A 492 24.44 4.47 12.23
N GLY A 493 25.40 4.20 11.37
CA GLY A 493 26.82 4.43 11.64
C GLY A 493 27.10 5.83 12.17
N GLY A 494 27.77 5.89 13.34
CA GLY A 494 28.38 7.08 13.87
C GLY A 494 27.42 8.23 14.20
N ALA A 495 26.60 8.10 15.23
CA ALA A 495 25.83 9.21 15.83
C ALA A 495 24.99 10.07 14.84
N TYR A 496 24.58 9.51 13.70
CA TYR A 496 23.78 10.21 12.67
C TYR A 496 22.26 10.05 12.84
N ALA A 497 21.78 9.48 13.93
CA ALA A 497 20.36 9.25 14.17
C ALA A 497 19.54 10.55 14.08
N TYR A 498 20.11 11.69 14.47
CA TYR A 498 19.45 12.99 14.41
C TYR A 498 18.94 13.37 13.00
N LYS A 499 19.60 12.89 11.94
CA LYS A 499 19.14 13.14 10.56
C LYS A 499 17.86 12.42 10.20
N PHE A 500 17.54 11.32 10.91
CA PHE A 500 16.32 10.55 10.71
C PHE A 500 15.16 11.02 11.58
N ILE A 501 15.40 11.75 12.67
CA ILE A 501 14.35 12.19 13.59
C ILE A 501 13.21 12.92 12.87
N PRO A 502 13.44 13.90 11.97
CA PRO A 502 12.37 14.55 11.23
C PRO A 502 11.54 13.57 10.39
N PHE A 503 12.19 12.55 9.81
CA PHE A 503 11.52 11.55 8.99
C PHE A 503 10.69 10.58 9.84
N VAL A 504 11.22 10.10 10.95
CA VAL A 504 10.51 9.23 11.90
C VAL A 504 9.30 9.96 12.49
N ASN A 505 9.46 11.22 12.89
CA ASN A 505 8.36 12.06 13.37
C ASN A 505 7.31 12.29 12.25
N PHE A 506 7.74 12.49 11.01
CA PHE A 506 6.84 12.55 9.87
C PHE A 506 6.06 11.24 9.70
N LEU A 507 6.71 10.07 9.77
CA LEU A 507 6.02 8.78 9.75
C LEU A 507 5.13 8.62 11.00
N GLY A 508 5.57 9.18 12.14
CA GLY A 508 4.89 9.11 13.42
C GLY A 508 4.94 7.70 14.03
N VAL A 509 6.08 7.04 13.88
CA VAL A 509 6.36 5.72 14.46
C VAL A 509 7.20 5.91 15.72
N PRO A 510 6.87 5.25 16.86
CA PRO A 510 7.72 5.32 18.06
C PRO A 510 9.13 4.82 17.78
N CYS A 511 10.14 5.62 18.17
CA CYS A 511 11.53 5.34 17.90
C CYS A 511 12.39 5.47 19.15
N LEU A 512 13.09 4.39 19.50
CA LEU A 512 14.13 4.40 20.53
C LEU A 512 15.50 4.59 19.84
N ILE A 513 16.26 5.55 20.33
CA ILE A 513 17.64 5.81 19.90
C ILE A 513 18.57 5.41 21.03
N LEU A 514 19.35 4.35 20.82
CA LEU A 514 20.43 3.94 21.72
C LEU A 514 21.75 4.44 21.18
N THR A 515 22.44 5.27 21.93
CA THR A 515 23.65 5.94 21.46
C THR A 515 24.67 6.07 22.59
N ASP A 516 25.95 6.28 22.25
CA ASP A 516 27.04 6.39 23.23
C ASP A 516 27.24 7.84 23.69
N ILE A 517 27.61 8.03 24.95
CA ILE A 517 27.94 9.37 25.51
C ILE A 517 29.12 10.00 24.78
N ASP A 518 30.13 9.21 24.46
CA ASP A 518 31.34 9.64 23.75
C ASP A 518 31.99 10.88 24.34
N SER A 519 32.31 10.81 25.64
CA SER A 519 32.88 11.91 26.44
C SER A 519 34.27 12.36 25.93
N MET A 520 34.48 13.67 25.93
CA MET A 520 35.70 14.34 25.44
C MET A 520 36.13 15.46 26.35
N ILE A 521 37.43 15.75 26.44
CA ILE A 521 37.96 16.89 27.17
C ILE A 521 37.81 18.21 26.43
N ASP A 522 38.25 18.22 25.17
CA ASP A 522 38.38 19.43 24.32
C ASP A 522 37.68 19.29 22.96
N GLY A 523 36.79 18.34 22.81
CA GLY A 523 36.13 18.01 21.53
C GLY A 523 36.98 17.17 20.57
N ARG A 524 38.24 16.83 20.94
CA ARG A 524 39.15 16.00 20.12
C ARG A 524 39.72 14.81 20.91
N THR A 525 40.03 15.03 22.22
CA THR A 525 40.65 14.03 23.07
C THR A 525 39.59 13.26 23.83
N ARG A 526 39.56 11.95 23.69
CA ARG A 526 38.68 11.05 24.46
C ARG A 526 38.99 11.13 25.95
N ALA A 527 37.95 11.12 26.76
CA ALA A 527 38.09 11.22 28.21
C ALA A 527 37.17 10.21 28.92
N LEU A 528 37.48 9.89 30.18
CA LEU A 528 36.55 9.27 31.09
C LEU A 528 35.33 10.17 31.26
N VAL A 529 34.16 9.60 31.61
CA VAL A 529 32.95 10.40 31.79
C VAL A 529 33.11 11.39 32.93
N SER A 530 33.82 10.99 34.00
CA SER A 530 34.12 11.84 35.17
C SER A 530 35.02 13.05 34.84
N GLU A 531 35.87 12.94 33.81
CA GLU A 531 36.81 13.97 33.37
C GLU A 531 36.32 14.75 32.15
N GLY A 532 35.32 14.25 31.47
CA GLY A 532 34.79 14.80 30.22
C GLY A 532 34.13 16.15 30.41
N LYS A 533 34.30 17.05 29.44
CA LYS A 533 33.69 18.38 29.43
C LYS A 533 32.60 18.51 28.38
N THR A 534 32.67 17.70 27.31
CA THR A 534 31.72 17.72 26.19
C THR A 534 31.55 16.31 25.64
N THR A 535 30.65 16.15 24.68
CA THR A 535 30.48 14.90 23.92
C THR A 535 30.90 15.09 22.44
N SER A 536 31.38 14.03 21.76
CA SER A 536 31.55 14.03 20.34
C SER A 536 30.29 13.60 19.58
N ASN A 537 29.31 13.00 20.26
CA ASN A 537 28.09 12.46 19.66
C ASN A 537 27.19 13.53 19.06
N SER A 538 26.99 13.49 17.75
CA SER A 538 26.20 14.49 17.02
C SER A 538 24.71 14.40 17.33
N THR A 539 24.17 13.21 17.61
CA THR A 539 22.76 13.02 17.97
C THR A 539 22.45 13.64 19.34
N ILE A 540 23.32 13.42 20.35
CA ILE A 540 23.18 14.04 21.68
C ILE A 540 23.29 15.56 21.57
N LYS A 541 24.26 16.07 20.78
CA LYS A 541 24.40 17.51 20.56
C LYS A 541 23.14 18.12 19.93
N TRP A 542 22.61 17.49 18.90
CA TRP A 542 21.38 17.94 18.26
C TRP A 542 20.21 17.93 19.24
N TRP A 543 20.11 16.88 20.07
CA TRP A 543 19.05 16.73 21.07
C TRP A 543 19.04 17.86 22.11
N ILE A 544 20.18 18.12 22.72
CA ILE A 544 20.33 19.21 23.70
C ILE A 544 20.07 20.58 23.08
N ARG A 545 20.57 20.82 21.86
CA ARG A 545 20.33 22.06 21.13
C ARG A 545 18.84 22.29 20.87
N THR A 546 18.15 21.25 20.45
CA THR A 546 16.70 21.31 20.21
C THR A 546 15.93 21.61 21.48
N LEU A 547 16.25 20.93 22.60
CA LEU A 547 15.58 21.13 23.89
C LEU A 547 15.81 22.53 24.47
N LYS A 548 17.06 22.99 24.44
CA LYS A 548 17.47 24.23 25.10
C LYS A 548 17.48 25.43 24.14
N ASN A 549 17.13 25.25 22.87
CA ASN A 549 17.20 26.26 21.82
C ASN A 549 18.57 26.96 21.74
N ILE A 550 19.64 26.15 21.75
CA ILE A 550 21.05 26.59 21.72
C ILE A 550 21.55 26.65 20.28
N SER A 551 22.41 27.64 19.94
CA SER A 551 23.01 27.80 18.63
C SER A 551 23.91 26.62 18.24
N GLU A 552 24.06 26.39 16.91
CA GLU A 552 24.95 25.35 16.39
C GLU A 552 26.44 25.58 16.76
N ASP A 553 26.85 26.82 16.95
CA ASP A 553 28.21 27.20 17.29
C ASP A 553 28.57 26.97 18.78
N ASP A 554 27.56 26.79 19.62
CA ASP A 554 27.78 26.64 21.06
C ASP A 554 28.20 25.20 21.40
N THR A 555 29.17 25.11 22.37
CA THR A 555 29.64 23.84 22.90
C THR A 555 28.65 23.27 23.89
N ILE A 556 28.23 22.03 23.72
CA ILE A 556 27.36 21.33 24.66
C ILE A 556 28.21 20.79 25.81
N ALA A 557 27.90 21.18 27.06
CA ALA A 557 28.55 20.65 28.22
C ALA A 557 28.10 19.21 28.52
N LEU A 558 29.05 18.36 28.93
CA LEU A 558 28.75 16.97 29.30
C LEU A 558 27.81 16.90 30.51
N SER A 559 27.92 17.86 31.42
CA SER A 559 27.01 18.01 32.57
C SER A 559 25.55 18.20 32.15
N ASP A 560 25.29 18.87 31.03
CA ASP A 560 23.94 19.04 30.49
C ASP A 560 23.36 17.73 29.95
N VAL A 561 24.22 16.87 29.43
CA VAL A 561 23.84 15.55 28.95
C VAL A 561 23.47 14.63 30.10
N ILE A 562 24.37 14.55 31.13
CA ILE A 562 24.17 13.69 32.30
C ILE A 562 22.95 14.14 33.13
N ALA A 563 22.66 15.44 33.14
CA ALA A 563 21.54 16.01 33.90
C ALA A 563 20.18 15.89 33.22
N LEU A 564 20.10 15.32 32.02
CA LEU A 564 18.83 15.12 31.33
C LEU A 564 17.87 14.26 32.13
N LYS A 565 16.68 14.78 32.34
CA LYS A 565 15.59 14.06 33.00
C LYS A 565 14.89 13.13 31.98
N ASP A 566 14.24 12.10 32.48
CA ASP A 566 13.53 11.14 31.61
C ASP A 566 12.47 11.80 30.72
N GLU A 567 11.80 12.86 31.19
CA GLU A 567 10.85 13.65 30.41
C GLU A 567 11.52 14.39 29.24
N GLU A 568 12.78 14.81 29.41
CA GLU A 568 13.57 15.53 28.40
C GLU A 568 14.22 14.60 27.39
N LYS A 569 14.23 13.29 27.65
CA LYS A 569 14.71 12.27 26.71
C LYS A 569 13.71 11.92 25.61
N THR A 570 12.53 12.54 25.60
CA THR A 570 11.51 12.31 24.57
C THR A 570 11.22 13.59 23.80
N ILE A 571 11.38 13.53 22.46
CA ILE A 571 10.95 14.60 21.53
C ILE A 571 10.01 13.95 20.51
N ASP A 572 8.75 14.38 20.48
CA ASP A 572 7.68 13.85 19.64
C ASP A 572 7.54 12.32 19.76
N THR A 573 7.90 11.57 18.70
CA THR A 573 7.84 10.09 18.68
C THR A 573 9.17 9.41 18.96
N CYS A 574 10.23 10.18 19.19
CA CYS A 574 11.58 9.69 19.43
C CYS A 574 12.00 9.80 20.89
N HIS A 575 12.67 8.78 21.39
CA HIS A 575 13.25 8.73 22.73
C HIS A 575 14.71 8.36 22.63
N ILE A 576 15.57 9.06 23.37
CA ILE A 576 17.01 8.83 23.37
C ILE A 576 17.44 8.23 24.71
N GLU A 577 18.28 7.18 24.65
CA GLU A 577 18.93 6.62 25.82
C GLU A 577 20.42 6.43 25.52
N PHE A 578 21.21 6.71 26.56
CA PHE A 578 22.66 6.58 26.60
C PHE A 578 23.11 6.16 27.98
N GLN A 579 24.40 5.87 28.17
CA GLN A 579 24.95 5.36 29.39
C GLN A 579 24.63 6.28 30.57
N THR A 580 24.26 5.68 31.69
CA THR A 580 24.00 6.34 32.98
C THR A 580 24.92 5.77 34.02
N GLU A 581 25.05 6.47 35.17
CA GLU A 581 25.80 5.96 36.28
C GLU A 581 25.16 4.70 36.86
N GLU A 582 25.91 3.60 36.90
CA GLU A 582 25.53 2.35 37.54
C GLU A 582 26.67 1.84 38.42
N GLN A 583 26.35 1.42 39.65
CA GLN A 583 27.32 0.96 40.63
C GLN A 583 28.46 1.97 40.89
N GLY A 584 28.16 3.28 40.83
CA GLY A 584 29.08 4.37 41.10
C GLY A 584 29.99 4.77 39.94
N LEU A 585 29.83 4.17 38.75
CA LEU A 585 30.61 4.48 37.56
C LEU A 585 29.72 4.62 36.31
N CYS A 586 30.15 5.43 35.36
CA CYS A 586 29.49 5.60 34.08
C CYS A 586 30.44 5.19 32.94
N GLY A 587 30.05 4.18 32.18
CA GLY A 587 30.77 3.79 30.97
C GLY A 587 30.58 4.84 29.88
N ARG A 588 31.56 5.01 29.01
CA ARG A 588 31.57 5.96 27.94
C ARG A 588 30.90 5.39 26.65
N SER A 589 30.88 4.07 26.53
CA SER A 589 30.30 3.31 25.41
C SER A 589 29.47 2.14 25.93
N LEU A 590 28.74 1.46 25.00
CA LEU A 590 27.98 0.25 25.31
C LEU A 590 28.87 -0.83 25.94
N GLU A 591 30.07 -1.06 25.38
CA GLU A 591 30.97 -2.10 25.86
C GLU A 591 31.42 -1.80 27.30
N GLU A 592 31.78 -0.55 27.60
CA GLU A 592 32.19 -0.12 28.95
C GLU A 592 31.03 -0.23 29.95
N ALA A 593 29.80 0.10 29.53
CA ALA A 593 28.63 -0.08 30.37
C ALA A 593 28.35 -1.56 30.69
N LEU A 594 28.49 -2.44 29.67
CA LEU A 594 28.35 -3.89 29.85
C LEU A 594 29.45 -4.47 30.76
N ILE A 595 30.68 -4.02 30.63
CA ILE A 595 31.80 -4.40 31.53
C ILE A 595 31.46 -3.96 32.96
N ASN A 596 30.97 -2.73 33.16
CA ASN A 596 30.63 -2.19 34.46
C ASN A 596 29.57 -3.02 35.20
N VAL A 597 28.50 -3.45 34.53
CA VAL A 597 27.45 -4.25 35.18
C VAL A 597 27.79 -5.73 35.30
N ASN A 598 28.86 -6.21 34.62
CA ASN A 598 29.32 -7.60 34.59
C ASN A 598 30.76 -7.75 35.17
N ARG A 599 31.15 -6.95 36.16
CA ARG A 599 32.51 -6.85 36.71
C ARG A 599 33.17 -8.19 37.02
N SER A 600 32.43 -9.11 37.64
CA SER A 600 32.94 -10.44 37.99
C SER A 600 33.33 -11.30 36.77
N HIS A 601 32.60 -11.19 35.67
CA HIS A 601 32.90 -11.90 34.42
C HIS A 601 34.23 -11.41 33.82
N TYR A 602 34.49 -10.12 33.91
CA TYR A 602 35.72 -9.50 33.39
C TYR A 602 36.89 -9.47 34.42
N GLY A 603 36.72 -10.15 35.54
CA GLY A 603 37.76 -10.24 36.57
C GLY A 603 38.03 -8.93 37.31
N LEU A 604 37.11 -7.97 37.28
CA LEU A 604 37.23 -6.70 37.95
C LEU A 604 36.87 -6.81 39.44
N SER A 605 37.46 -5.94 40.28
CA SER A 605 37.12 -5.81 41.71
C SER A 605 35.67 -5.32 41.86
N ALA A 606 35.15 -5.41 43.11
CA ALA A 606 33.83 -4.86 43.43
C ALA A 606 33.78 -3.32 43.29
N THR A 607 34.93 -2.67 43.46
CA THR A 607 35.12 -1.20 43.36
C THR A 607 36.24 -0.90 42.37
N PRO A 608 36.03 -1.09 41.05
CA PRO A 608 37.01 -0.76 40.04
C PRO A 608 37.12 0.76 39.87
N SER A 609 38.22 1.23 39.30
CA SER A 609 38.30 2.60 38.78
C SER A 609 37.57 2.71 37.44
N GLU A 610 37.22 3.91 37.01
CA GLU A 610 36.66 4.14 35.68
C GLU A 610 37.63 3.72 34.53
N GLU A 611 38.95 3.83 34.78
CA GLU A 611 40.01 3.34 33.89
C GLU A 611 39.92 1.82 33.65
N ASP A 612 39.48 1.03 34.63
CA ASP A 612 39.36 -0.42 34.51
C ASP A 612 38.22 -0.85 33.60
N LEU A 613 37.29 0.07 33.31
CA LEU A 613 36.16 -0.18 32.38
C LEU A 613 36.56 -0.01 30.93
N LYS A 614 37.73 0.55 30.62
CA LYS A 614 38.15 0.83 29.24
C LYS A 614 38.08 -0.42 28.37
N PHE A 615 37.33 -0.31 27.31
CA PHE A 615 37.25 -1.35 26.29
C PHE A 615 38.53 -1.34 25.41
N ASN A 616 39.33 -2.40 25.52
CA ASN A 616 40.64 -2.53 24.86
C ASN A 616 40.66 -3.63 23.78
N GLU A 617 39.58 -4.31 23.53
CA GLU A 617 39.52 -5.37 22.50
C GLU A 617 39.55 -4.79 21.07
N LYS A 618 40.11 -5.58 20.15
CA LYS A 618 40.25 -5.15 18.73
C LYS A 618 38.95 -5.18 17.96
N SER A 619 37.96 -5.97 18.41
CA SER A 619 36.72 -6.22 17.71
C SER A 619 35.52 -6.09 18.65
N LYS A 620 34.71 -5.07 18.43
CA LYS A 620 33.44 -4.89 19.14
C LYS A 620 32.45 -6.05 18.86
N THR A 621 32.48 -6.61 17.64
CA THR A 621 31.65 -7.74 17.26
C THR A 621 31.98 -9.01 18.02
N ASP A 622 33.31 -9.28 18.20
CA ASP A 622 33.76 -10.44 18.97
C ASP A 622 33.39 -10.31 20.43
N PHE A 623 33.48 -9.10 20.99
CA PHE A 623 33.02 -8.79 22.34
C PHE A 623 31.54 -9.14 22.51
N ALA A 624 30.68 -8.69 21.61
CA ALA A 624 29.25 -8.98 21.65
C ALA A 624 28.94 -10.47 21.56
N LEU A 625 29.60 -11.19 20.65
CA LEU A 625 29.44 -12.63 20.48
C LEU A 625 29.93 -13.40 21.71
N ASN A 626 31.13 -13.07 22.23
CA ASN A 626 31.69 -13.71 23.43
C ASN A 626 30.76 -13.50 24.64
N LEU A 627 30.21 -12.29 24.81
CA LEU A 627 29.27 -12.02 25.87
C LEU A 627 28.02 -12.91 25.81
N ILE A 628 27.45 -13.09 24.65
CA ILE A 628 26.27 -13.94 24.45
C ILE A 628 26.58 -15.42 24.71
N TYR A 629 27.72 -15.93 24.21
CA TYR A 629 28.05 -17.35 24.28
C TYR A 629 28.71 -17.78 25.59
N ASP A 630 29.62 -16.96 26.11
CA ASP A 630 30.42 -17.31 27.29
C ASP A 630 29.77 -16.88 28.61
N ASN A 631 28.88 -15.88 28.58
CA ASN A 631 28.15 -15.40 29.76
C ASN A 631 26.64 -15.24 29.46
N PRO A 632 25.88 -16.31 29.19
CA PRO A 632 24.46 -16.19 28.82
C PRO A 632 23.58 -15.52 29.87
N ASN A 633 24.08 -15.37 31.12
CA ASN A 633 23.38 -14.74 32.20
C ASN A 633 23.94 -13.31 32.52
N TYR A 634 24.56 -12.65 31.52
CA TYR A 634 25.07 -11.31 31.71
C TYR A 634 23.98 -10.31 32.15
N ALA A 635 24.34 -9.35 32.95
CA ALA A 635 23.47 -8.26 33.36
C ALA A 635 23.36 -7.22 32.24
N VAL A 636 22.16 -6.68 32.04
CA VAL A 636 21.87 -5.66 31.03
C VAL A 636 21.90 -4.29 31.68
N PRO A 637 22.63 -3.30 31.12
CA PRO A 637 22.66 -1.93 31.63
C PRO A 637 21.26 -1.29 31.74
N MET A 638 21.04 -0.47 32.76
CA MET A 638 19.73 0.07 33.09
C MET A 638 19.19 1.01 32.00
N TYR A 639 20.05 1.83 31.38
CA TYR A 639 19.62 2.74 30.32
C TYR A 639 18.97 1.98 29.11
N ILE A 640 19.49 0.78 28.77
CA ILE A 640 18.89 -0.06 27.75
C ILE A 640 17.52 -0.58 28.20
N LYS A 641 17.44 -1.07 29.46
CA LYS A 641 16.16 -1.54 30.03
C LYS A 641 15.12 -0.42 30.04
N ASN A 642 15.49 0.78 30.45
CA ASN A 642 14.60 1.95 30.46
C ASN A 642 14.09 2.30 29.08
N GLY A 643 14.97 2.35 28.07
CA GLY A 643 14.59 2.60 26.69
C GLY A 643 13.65 1.53 26.13
N LEU A 644 13.92 0.24 26.40
CA LEU A 644 13.06 -0.86 25.97
C LEU A 644 11.68 -0.84 26.63
N VAL A 645 11.60 -0.47 27.93
CA VAL A 645 10.32 -0.26 28.64
C VAL A 645 9.55 0.89 28.01
N TRP A 646 10.22 2.05 27.82
CA TRP A 646 9.59 3.20 27.16
C TRP A 646 9.03 2.79 25.79
N LEU A 647 9.81 2.09 24.97
CA LEU A 647 9.38 1.65 23.64
C LEU A 647 8.22 0.65 23.73
N ASN A 648 8.28 -0.30 24.68
CA ASN A 648 7.21 -1.27 24.89
C ASN A 648 5.89 -0.59 25.25
N ASP A 649 5.93 0.46 26.05
CA ASP A 649 4.73 1.18 26.53
C ASP A 649 4.09 2.08 25.48
N GLN A 650 4.79 2.37 24.38
CA GLN A 650 4.22 3.14 23.29
C GLN A 650 3.07 2.37 22.61
N LYS A 651 1.89 2.98 22.61
CA LYS A 651 0.71 2.39 21.97
C LYS A 651 0.85 2.46 20.45
N VAL A 652 0.70 1.32 19.81
CA VAL A 652 0.63 1.21 18.36
C VAL A 652 -0.80 0.84 17.98
N LEU A 653 -1.41 1.64 17.12
CA LEU A 653 -2.77 1.35 16.60
C LEU A 653 -2.66 0.24 15.56
N VAL A 654 -3.25 -0.91 15.88
CA VAL A 654 -3.28 -2.11 15.02
C VAL A 654 -4.58 -2.17 14.20
#